data_1aa475f1c442ea5873289804f020dca7
#
_entry.id   1aa475f1c442ea5873289804f020dca7
#
_cell.length_a   1.000
_cell.length_b   1.000
_cell.length_c   1.000
_cell.angle_alpha   90.00
_cell.angle_beta   90.00
_cell.angle_gamma   90.00
#
_symmetry.space_group_name_H-M   'P 1'
#
loop_
_entity.id
_entity.type
_entity.pdbx_description
1 polymer ?
#
loop_
_entity_poly.entity_id
_entity_poly.type
_entity_poly.pdbx_seq_one_letter_code
_entity_poly.pdbx_strand_id
1 'polypeptide(L)'
;MDTSTAGKFSSDNTNYYMIYMKKSFTMLLSVLMLIGVYACSADADLEQPQSEQNALPTVQARSGAIDHTMTYEYTTEDLWCERDGLRIYGVLYRPQGIDGKMPAIVFSHGFGGSHNTGAQYARRLAARGYVVYCFDFCGATSSNRSDGATTDMSIFTEESDLTAVISRIGALDYVDAANLYLMGTSQGGMVSAMTAADHPAEVRAAVLLYPALCIADNAKEWFGSKDGIPDTYNLWGVTLGRAYFERLFDFDTYGYISRYTGPVLIVHGDQDGIVPVSYAERAAESYANAELHVLPGAGHGFYGSDFEKTVGWTLDFLASHTGSEAQPSTDLLDTEIQPIPADYQQQASQRGSVVRLDYTATSYATGQTTGRYAYVYLPYGYDTDTQRRYNVLYLMHGGGGSEETYFGGAGQESTLKRVADNMIERGDIRPCIIVTPSFYLPDDGNTSVSNSAEAVREFPGELVNSLMPAVESTYRTYALNTTTDGLRQSRRHRAFSGFSMGSVCTWHVFTSALAYFHDFVPLSGDCWAIATQGGRSHPEETAQYLADAITRQGMTSRDFYLHIMTGSDDIAEPMLTAQTNAMRQLPQFTFSPDKQTGNAYYGVLDGGVHTFSYDLQYIYNALRNLWKNQQEEDNTTGIRPVTM
;
A
#
# COMPACT_ATOMS: atom_id res chain seq x y z
N MET A 1 -14.98 -47.49 -56.05
CA MET A 1 -14.56 -46.35 -56.87
C MET A 1 -14.29 -45.26 -55.89
N ASP A 2 -13.12 -45.22 -55.45
CA ASP A 2 -11.88 -44.57 -55.84
C ASP A 2 -11.76 -43.22 -55.14
N THR A 3 -10.90 -43.12 -54.27
CA THR A 3 -9.48 -42.79 -54.01
C THR A 3 -9.33 -41.39 -53.47
N SER A 4 -8.79 -41.34 -52.29
CA SER A 4 -7.53 -40.75 -51.83
C SER A 4 -7.16 -39.38 -52.42
N THR A 5 -7.00 -38.40 -51.51
CA THR A 5 -5.90 -37.44 -51.62
C THR A 5 -5.47 -37.00 -50.23
N ALA A 6 -4.36 -37.59 -49.79
CA ALA A 6 -3.53 -37.09 -48.69
C ALA A 6 -2.71 -35.90 -49.20
N GLY A 7 -2.98 -34.70 -48.69
CA GLY A 7 -2.16 -33.53 -48.94
C GLY A 7 -0.91 -33.53 -48.06
N LYS A 8 0.25 -33.65 -48.70
CA LYS A 8 1.59 -33.46 -48.09
C LYS A 8 1.70 -32.05 -47.51
N PHE A 9 1.87 -31.96 -46.22
CA PHE A 9 2.37 -30.73 -45.59
C PHE A 9 3.89 -30.64 -45.86
N SER A 10 4.26 -29.58 -46.53
CA SER A 10 5.60 -29.27 -46.97
C SER A 10 6.49 -28.87 -45.78
N SER A 11 7.69 -29.47 -45.75
CA SER A 11 8.77 -29.23 -44.78
C SER A 11 9.43 -27.85 -44.90
N ASP A 12 8.87 -26.93 -45.70
CA ASP A 12 9.49 -25.64 -45.98
C ASP A 12 9.09 -24.53 -44.98
N ASN A 13 7.99 -24.70 -44.20
CA ASN A 13 7.56 -23.69 -43.24
C ASN A 13 8.38 -23.71 -41.94
N THR A 14 8.93 -24.82 -41.55
CA THR A 14 9.74 -24.95 -40.32
C THR A 14 11.11 -24.27 -40.47
N ASN A 15 11.66 -24.27 -41.67
CA ASN A 15 12.93 -23.57 -41.95
C ASN A 15 12.78 -22.04 -42.04
N TYR A 16 11.62 -21.54 -42.44
CA TYR A 16 11.36 -20.09 -42.50
C TYR A 16 11.23 -19.48 -41.09
N TYR A 17 10.58 -20.17 -40.17
CA TYR A 17 10.50 -19.75 -38.77
C TYR A 17 11.85 -19.78 -38.05
N MET A 18 12.65 -20.80 -38.28
CA MET A 18 14.02 -20.91 -37.71
C MET A 18 14.97 -19.84 -38.23
N ILE A 19 14.82 -19.42 -39.48
CA ILE A 19 15.63 -18.35 -40.08
C ILE A 19 15.20 -16.97 -39.56
N TYR A 20 13.91 -16.77 -39.31
CA TYR A 20 13.39 -15.50 -38.76
C TYR A 20 13.79 -15.33 -37.29
N MET A 21 13.70 -16.40 -36.48
CA MET A 21 14.15 -16.41 -35.10
C MET A 21 15.66 -16.19 -34.98
N LYS A 22 16.48 -16.81 -35.82
CA LYS A 22 17.94 -16.57 -35.87
C LYS A 22 18.29 -15.14 -36.24
N LYS A 23 17.56 -14.49 -37.17
CA LYS A 23 17.82 -13.08 -37.56
C LYS A 23 17.37 -12.09 -36.48
N SER A 24 16.26 -12.32 -35.81
CA SER A 24 15.81 -11.50 -34.67
C SER A 24 16.76 -11.63 -33.48
N PHE A 25 17.26 -12.85 -33.23
CA PHE A 25 18.21 -13.14 -32.16
C PHE A 25 19.59 -12.47 -32.39
N THR A 26 20.07 -12.43 -33.64
CA THR A 26 21.34 -11.76 -33.98
C THR A 26 21.23 -10.24 -33.90
N MET A 27 20.05 -9.66 -34.16
CA MET A 27 19.82 -8.21 -34.03
C MET A 27 19.67 -7.80 -32.54
N LEU A 28 19.09 -8.63 -31.68
CA LEU A 28 19.00 -8.42 -30.25
C LEU A 28 20.37 -8.53 -29.56
N LEU A 29 21.22 -9.46 -30.00
CA LEU A 29 22.59 -9.60 -29.50
C LEU A 29 23.45 -8.37 -29.81
N SER A 30 23.25 -7.71 -30.97
CA SER A 30 23.96 -6.50 -31.34
C SER A 30 23.56 -5.28 -30.48
N VAL A 31 22.31 -5.21 -30.03
CA VAL A 31 21.83 -4.14 -29.16
C VAL A 31 22.28 -4.39 -27.70
N LEU A 32 22.28 -5.65 -27.23
CA LEU A 32 22.75 -6.00 -25.89
C LEU A 32 24.28 -5.86 -25.74
N MET A 33 25.07 -6.13 -26.78
CA MET A 33 26.52 -5.87 -26.74
C MET A 33 26.87 -4.38 -26.72
N LEU A 34 26.05 -3.51 -27.30
CA LEU A 34 26.22 -2.06 -27.20
C LEU A 34 25.87 -1.50 -25.83
N ILE A 35 24.92 -2.11 -25.12
CA ILE A 35 24.53 -1.70 -23.76
C ILE A 35 25.53 -2.25 -22.72
N GLY A 36 26.04 -3.46 -22.90
CA GLY A 36 27.04 -4.07 -22.02
C GLY A 36 28.40 -3.36 -22.01
N VAL A 37 28.78 -2.72 -23.10
CA VAL A 37 30.05 -1.95 -23.20
C VAL A 37 29.94 -0.56 -22.57
N TYR A 38 28.72 -0.01 -22.40
CA TYR A 38 28.52 1.27 -21.71
C TYR A 38 28.43 1.14 -20.18
N ALA A 39 28.19 -0.06 -19.65
CA ALA A 39 28.13 -0.30 -18.20
C ALA A 39 29.50 -0.51 -17.54
N CYS A 40 30.55 -0.74 -18.31
CA CYS A 40 31.92 -0.97 -17.82
C CYS A 40 32.86 0.25 -17.86
N SER A 41 32.39 1.45 -18.24
CA SER A 41 33.26 2.64 -18.35
C SER A 41 32.75 3.89 -17.64
N ALA A 42 32.01 3.73 -16.55
CA ALA A 42 31.64 4.84 -15.67
C ALA A 42 32.16 4.62 -14.24
N ASP A 43 33.45 4.32 -14.11
CA ASP A 43 34.22 4.70 -12.92
C ASP A 43 34.61 6.17 -13.09
N ALA A 44 33.68 7.05 -12.74
CA ALA A 44 33.99 8.45 -12.49
C ALA A 44 34.11 8.60 -10.97
N ASP A 45 35.34 8.85 -10.53
CA ASP A 45 35.68 9.28 -9.19
C ASP A 45 34.71 10.36 -8.72
N LEU A 46 33.80 9.99 -7.82
CA LEU A 46 33.11 10.94 -6.97
C LEU A 46 33.84 10.96 -5.64
N GLU A 47 34.57 12.02 -5.42
CA GLU A 47 35.20 12.38 -4.17
C GLU A 47 34.20 12.22 -3.02
N GLN A 48 34.61 11.46 -2.00
CA GLN A 48 33.92 11.36 -0.72
C GLN A 48 33.95 12.75 -0.04
N PRO A 49 32.84 13.29 0.44
CA PRO A 49 32.89 14.44 1.32
C PRO A 49 33.49 14.01 2.66
N GLN A 50 34.55 14.72 3.05
CA GLN A 50 35.20 14.57 4.36
C GLN A 50 34.18 14.82 5.48
N SER A 51 34.14 13.91 6.44
CA SER A 51 33.32 13.98 7.64
C SER A 51 33.73 15.16 8.51
N GLU A 52 32.92 16.20 8.58
CA GLU A 52 32.93 17.08 9.75
C GLU A 52 32.10 16.40 10.86
N GLN A 53 32.82 16.01 11.93
CA GLN A 53 32.20 15.51 13.14
C GLN A 53 31.46 16.67 13.85
N ASN A 54 30.16 16.75 13.67
CA ASN A 54 29.27 17.42 14.61
C ASN A 54 28.48 16.37 15.36
N ALA A 55 28.79 16.20 16.63
CA ALA A 55 28.06 15.33 17.55
C ALA A 55 26.63 15.82 17.69
N LEU A 56 25.68 15.07 17.16
CA LEU A 56 24.26 15.22 17.42
C LEU A 56 23.89 14.61 18.78
N PRO A 57 22.93 15.18 19.51
CA PRO A 57 22.53 14.68 20.82
C PRO A 57 21.93 13.27 20.71
N THR A 58 22.36 12.39 21.61
CA THR A 58 21.86 11.02 21.79
C THR A 58 20.36 11.07 22.09
N VAL A 59 19.53 10.71 21.11
CA VAL A 59 18.11 10.42 21.34
C VAL A 59 18.03 9.03 21.94
N GLN A 60 17.56 8.92 23.18
CA GLN A 60 17.20 7.64 23.78
C GLN A 60 15.95 7.12 23.05
N ALA A 61 16.13 6.15 22.17
CA ALA A 61 15.03 5.46 21.52
C ALA A 61 14.27 4.60 22.53
N ARG A 62 12.96 4.77 22.56
CA ARG A 62 12.04 3.84 23.21
C ARG A 62 11.86 2.64 22.29
N SER A 63 11.76 1.42 22.85
CA SER A 63 11.46 0.19 22.12
C SER A 63 10.10 0.33 21.40
N GLY A 64 10.13 0.60 20.12
CA GLY A 64 8.97 0.78 19.23
C GLY A 64 9.21 0.15 17.86
N ALA A 65 8.15 -0.14 17.14
CA ALA A 65 8.21 -0.62 15.76
C ALA A 65 9.03 0.33 14.87
N ILE A 66 9.77 -0.25 13.90
CA ILE A 66 10.56 0.54 12.96
C ILE A 66 9.64 1.41 12.11
N ASP A 67 9.91 2.71 12.06
CA ASP A 67 9.17 3.63 11.20
C ASP A 67 9.75 3.60 9.78
N HIS A 68 9.12 2.84 8.91
CA HIS A 68 9.52 2.69 7.52
C HIS A 68 9.26 3.95 6.66
N THR A 69 8.66 5.01 7.21
CA THR A 69 8.50 6.30 6.54
C THR A 69 9.72 7.19 6.72
N MET A 70 10.52 6.95 7.77
CA MET A 70 11.76 7.66 8.04
C MET A 70 12.89 7.21 7.10
N THR A 71 13.91 8.04 6.97
CA THR A 71 15.13 7.70 6.25
C THR A 71 16.25 7.44 7.24
N TYR A 72 16.78 6.24 7.23
CA TYR A 72 17.89 5.79 8.08
C TYR A 72 19.21 5.83 7.30
N GLU A 73 20.27 6.25 7.96
CA GLU A 73 21.62 5.97 7.50
C GLU A 73 21.87 4.47 7.58
N TYR A 74 22.73 3.93 6.73
CA TYR A 74 23.09 2.51 6.74
C TYR A 74 24.59 2.32 6.49
N THR A 75 25.11 1.20 6.95
CA THR A 75 26.47 0.74 6.66
C THR A 75 26.42 -0.50 5.77
N THR A 76 27.52 -0.77 5.08
CA THR A 76 27.70 -1.98 4.29
C THR A 76 28.87 -2.79 4.82
N GLU A 77 28.71 -4.12 4.83
CA GLU A 77 29.80 -5.04 5.21
C GLU A 77 29.78 -6.28 4.34
N ASP A 78 30.96 -6.84 4.06
CA ASP A 78 31.09 -8.14 3.40
C ASP A 78 30.68 -9.23 4.38
N LEU A 79 29.76 -10.10 3.99
CA LEU A 79 29.31 -11.24 4.79
C LEU A 79 29.41 -12.53 3.98
N TRP A 80 29.92 -13.58 4.60
CA TRP A 80 30.03 -14.90 4.01
C TRP A 80 29.05 -15.88 4.68
N CYS A 81 28.39 -16.66 3.84
CA CYS A 81 27.61 -17.84 4.23
C CYS A 81 28.30 -19.09 3.71
N GLU A 82 27.84 -20.26 4.11
CA GLU A 82 28.39 -21.54 3.67
C GLU A 82 27.28 -22.55 3.41
N ARG A 83 27.38 -23.31 2.32
CA ARG A 83 26.54 -24.45 1.99
C ARG A 83 27.41 -25.61 1.54
N ASP A 84 27.39 -26.72 2.27
CA ASP A 84 28.10 -27.95 1.92
C ASP A 84 29.59 -27.76 1.60
N GLY A 85 30.27 -26.86 2.34
CA GLY A 85 31.67 -26.52 2.14
C GLY A 85 31.94 -25.50 1.03
N LEU A 86 30.94 -25.02 0.30
CA LEU A 86 31.02 -23.92 -0.66
C LEU A 86 30.73 -22.59 0.07
N ARG A 87 31.60 -21.59 -0.13
CA ARG A 87 31.43 -20.28 0.46
C ARG A 87 30.59 -19.38 -0.45
N ILE A 88 29.63 -18.72 0.15
CA ILE A 88 28.68 -17.81 -0.51
C ILE A 88 29.03 -16.39 -0.06
N TYR A 89 29.44 -15.55 -0.99
CA TYR A 89 29.77 -14.14 -0.75
C TYR A 89 28.55 -13.24 -0.91
N GLY A 90 28.45 -12.22 -0.08
CA GLY A 90 27.47 -11.16 -0.27
C GLY A 90 27.82 -9.88 0.50
N VAL A 91 27.04 -8.84 0.26
CA VAL A 91 27.11 -7.53 0.91
C VAL A 91 25.84 -7.32 1.72
N LEU A 92 26.02 -7.08 3.00
CA LEU A 92 24.96 -6.75 3.94
C LEU A 92 24.84 -5.23 4.07
N TYR A 93 23.62 -4.72 3.91
CA TYR A 93 23.25 -3.33 4.15
C TYR A 93 22.51 -3.26 5.47
N ARG A 94 23.07 -2.58 6.48
CA ARG A 94 22.52 -2.52 7.83
C ARG A 94 22.13 -1.10 8.20
N PRO A 95 20.82 -0.82 8.46
CA PRO A 95 20.37 0.46 9.01
C PRO A 95 21.04 0.79 10.32
N GLN A 96 21.22 2.09 10.59
CA GLN A 96 21.84 2.61 11.80
C GLN A 96 20.83 3.42 12.61
N GLY A 97 21.06 3.51 13.94
CA GLY A 97 20.20 4.29 14.84
C GLY A 97 18.86 3.63 15.16
N ILE A 98 18.73 2.32 14.89
CA ILE A 98 17.55 1.53 15.26
C ILE A 98 17.91 0.65 16.44
N ASP A 99 17.15 0.78 17.54
CA ASP A 99 17.27 -0.08 18.70
C ASP A 99 16.39 -1.32 18.55
N GLY A 100 16.98 -2.49 18.77
CA GLY A 100 16.27 -3.77 18.67
C GLY A 100 16.53 -4.52 17.38
N LYS A 101 15.68 -5.52 17.11
CA LYS A 101 15.79 -6.36 15.92
C LYS A 101 15.08 -5.72 14.73
N MET A 102 15.64 -5.89 13.54
CA MET A 102 15.18 -5.30 12.28
C MET A 102 14.68 -6.38 11.33
N PRO A 103 13.63 -6.13 10.54
CA PRO A 103 13.22 -7.01 9.46
C PRO A 103 14.34 -7.14 8.43
N ALA A 104 14.46 -8.31 7.78
CA ALA A 104 15.52 -8.59 6.85
C ALA A 104 14.98 -9.02 5.47
N ILE A 105 15.66 -8.60 4.42
CA ILE A 105 15.38 -8.96 3.02
C ILE A 105 16.62 -9.65 2.46
N VAL A 106 16.44 -10.86 1.91
CA VAL A 106 17.48 -11.54 1.13
C VAL A 106 17.16 -11.35 -0.35
N PHE A 107 18.10 -10.73 -1.07
CA PHE A 107 17.95 -10.42 -2.49
C PHE A 107 18.70 -11.41 -3.37
N SER A 108 17.96 -12.09 -4.24
CA SER A 108 18.43 -13.09 -5.22
C SER A 108 18.53 -12.49 -6.61
N HIS A 109 19.74 -12.47 -7.19
CA HIS A 109 19.96 -11.93 -8.54
C HIS A 109 19.49 -12.88 -9.64
N GLY A 110 19.25 -12.34 -10.85
CA GLY A 110 18.92 -13.11 -12.05
C GLY A 110 20.13 -13.86 -12.63
N PHE A 111 19.88 -14.62 -13.71
CA PHE A 111 20.88 -15.40 -14.43
C PHE A 111 22.08 -14.52 -14.86
N GLY A 112 23.29 -14.98 -14.57
CA GLY A 112 24.52 -14.26 -14.89
C GLY A 112 24.75 -12.98 -14.08
N GLY A 113 23.93 -12.71 -13.06
CA GLY A 113 24.05 -11.58 -12.15
C GLY A 113 25.04 -11.79 -11.01
N SER A 114 25.03 -10.87 -10.06
CA SER A 114 25.82 -10.89 -8.83
C SER A 114 25.12 -10.07 -7.73
N HIS A 115 25.71 -10.04 -6.52
CA HIS A 115 25.28 -9.17 -5.42
C HIS A 115 25.06 -7.71 -5.84
N ASN A 116 25.77 -7.22 -6.86
CA ASN A 116 25.61 -5.86 -7.37
C ASN A 116 24.26 -5.61 -8.05
N THR A 117 23.60 -6.65 -8.57
CA THR A 117 22.28 -6.53 -9.21
C THR A 117 21.23 -5.97 -8.25
N GLY A 118 21.29 -6.38 -6.98
CA GLY A 118 20.37 -5.93 -5.94
C GLY A 118 20.74 -4.58 -5.29
N ALA A 119 21.95 -4.08 -5.52
CA ALA A 119 22.50 -2.97 -4.75
C ALA A 119 21.65 -1.68 -4.78
N GLN A 120 20.99 -1.38 -5.90
CA GLN A 120 20.10 -0.21 -5.97
C GLN A 120 18.82 -0.38 -5.12
N TYR A 121 18.24 -1.58 -5.09
CA TYR A 121 17.12 -1.91 -4.19
C TYR A 121 17.58 -1.90 -2.75
N ALA A 122 18.72 -2.53 -2.45
CA ALA A 122 19.26 -2.62 -1.09
C ALA A 122 19.46 -1.23 -0.45
N ARG A 123 20.00 -0.26 -1.20
CA ARG A 123 20.15 1.12 -0.72
C ARG A 123 18.82 1.77 -0.35
N ARG A 124 17.77 1.57 -1.18
CA ARG A 124 16.44 2.15 -0.91
C ARG A 124 15.76 1.50 0.29
N LEU A 125 15.85 0.17 0.39
CA LEU A 125 15.21 -0.61 1.44
C LEU A 125 15.95 -0.46 2.78
N ALA A 126 17.29 -0.43 2.78
CA ALA A 126 18.06 -0.18 3.99
C ALA A 126 17.81 1.21 4.56
N ALA A 127 17.69 2.24 3.70
CA ALA A 127 17.30 3.58 4.13
C ALA A 127 15.87 3.65 4.71
N ARG A 128 15.08 2.58 4.62
CA ARG A 128 13.74 2.43 5.21
C ARG A 128 13.69 1.45 6.38
N GLY A 129 14.84 1.07 6.94
CA GLY A 129 14.92 0.28 8.16
C GLY A 129 15.00 -1.23 7.96
N TYR A 130 15.13 -1.73 6.72
CA TYR A 130 15.34 -3.14 6.45
C TYR A 130 16.81 -3.50 6.40
N VAL A 131 17.23 -4.57 7.07
CA VAL A 131 18.52 -5.23 6.80
C VAL A 131 18.40 -5.89 5.42
N VAL A 132 19.33 -5.61 4.49
CA VAL A 132 19.26 -6.21 3.16
C VAL A 132 20.56 -6.94 2.87
N TYR A 133 20.47 -8.20 2.45
CA TYR A 133 21.61 -8.99 2.04
C TYR A 133 21.50 -9.33 0.55
N CYS A 134 22.47 -8.84 -0.22
CA CYS A 134 22.64 -9.18 -1.63
C CYS A 134 23.84 -10.09 -1.77
N PHE A 135 23.71 -11.26 -2.41
CA PHE A 135 24.75 -12.26 -2.46
C PHE A 135 24.95 -12.81 -3.88
N ASP A 136 26.07 -13.50 -4.09
CA ASP A 136 26.38 -14.23 -5.33
C ASP A 136 26.00 -15.70 -5.15
N PHE A 137 25.17 -16.25 -6.01
CA PHE A 137 24.92 -17.69 -6.05
C PHE A 137 26.20 -18.45 -6.43
N CYS A 138 26.41 -19.64 -5.86
CA CYS A 138 27.52 -20.50 -6.20
C CYS A 138 27.51 -20.91 -7.67
N GLY A 139 28.60 -20.63 -8.38
CA GLY A 139 28.72 -20.96 -9.80
C GLY A 139 27.90 -20.10 -10.76
N ALA A 140 27.26 -19.01 -10.32
CA ALA A 140 26.40 -18.20 -11.19
C ALA A 140 27.16 -17.55 -12.36
N THR A 141 28.40 -17.10 -12.12
CA THR A 141 29.31 -16.59 -13.17
C THR A 141 30.74 -16.94 -12.83
N SER A 142 31.63 -16.90 -13.83
CA SER A 142 33.07 -17.09 -13.61
C SER A 142 33.76 -15.92 -12.87
N SER A 143 33.05 -14.79 -12.69
CA SER A 143 33.57 -13.57 -12.09
C SER A 143 32.96 -13.23 -10.72
N ASN A 144 31.98 -14.02 -10.22
CA ASN A 144 31.42 -13.84 -8.89
C ASN A 144 32.44 -14.26 -7.81
N ARG A 145 32.17 -13.88 -6.56
CA ARG A 145 33.07 -14.15 -5.44
C ARG A 145 32.73 -15.41 -4.67
N SER A 146 31.55 -16.00 -4.91
CA SER A 146 31.16 -17.30 -4.35
C SER A 146 31.88 -18.45 -5.04
N ASP A 147 32.05 -19.54 -4.31
CA ASP A 147 32.69 -20.76 -4.83
C ASP A 147 31.78 -21.45 -5.87
N GLY A 148 32.27 -22.50 -6.53
CA GLY A 148 31.53 -23.32 -7.49
C GLY A 148 31.84 -22.99 -8.94
N ALA A 149 31.42 -23.91 -9.83
CA ALA A 149 31.58 -23.77 -11.27
C ALA A 149 30.21 -23.59 -11.95
N THR A 150 30.20 -22.85 -13.08
CA THR A 150 28.96 -22.60 -13.82
C THR A 150 28.33 -23.90 -14.39
N THR A 151 29.14 -24.94 -14.56
CA THR A 151 28.68 -26.28 -14.99
C THR A 151 27.95 -27.06 -13.92
N ASP A 152 28.13 -26.70 -12.65
CA ASP A 152 27.51 -27.34 -11.50
C ASP A 152 26.27 -26.58 -10.99
N MET A 153 26.07 -25.35 -11.48
CA MET A 153 24.96 -24.48 -11.11
C MET A 153 23.65 -24.95 -11.74
N SER A 154 22.57 -24.81 -11.00
CA SER A 154 21.17 -24.94 -11.45
C SER A 154 20.25 -24.14 -10.51
N ILE A 155 18.99 -23.92 -10.89
CA ILE A 155 18.02 -23.27 -9.99
C ILE A 155 17.83 -24.06 -8.68
N PHE A 156 18.09 -25.35 -8.66
CA PHE A 156 17.99 -26.20 -7.47
C PHE A 156 19.22 -26.07 -6.55
N THR A 157 20.41 -25.85 -7.12
CA THR A 157 21.60 -25.52 -6.30
C THR A 157 21.53 -24.10 -5.77
N GLU A 158 20.98 -23.17 -6.54
CA GLU A 158 20.71 -21.79 -6.10
C GLU A 158 19.65 -21.74 -4.98
N GLU A 159 18.63 -22.60 -5.03
CA GLU A 159 17.67 -22.79 -3.93
C GLU A 159 18.36 -23.27 -2.64
N SER A 160 19.29 -24.21 -2.76
CA SER A 160 20.09 -24.69 -1.63
C SER A 160 21.00 -23.57 -1.06
N ASP A 161 21.59 -22.76 -1.94
CA ASP A 161 22.36 -21.58 -1.53
C ASP A 161 21.47 -20.60 -0.76
N LEU A 162 20.29 -20.27 -1.29
CA LEU A 162 19.36 -19.34 -0.67
C LEU A 162 18.86 -19.87 0.69
N THR A 163 18.63 -21.18 0.81
CA THR A 163 18.29 -21.84 2.08
C THR A 163 19.36 -21.63 3.14
N ALA A 164 20.65 -21.81 2.79
CA ALA A 164 21.75 -21.56 3.70
C ALA A 164 21.85 -20.07 4.08
N VAL A 165 21.60 -19.18 3.11
CA VAL A 165 21.62 -17.74 3.31
C VAL A 165 20.51 -17.29 4.25
N ILE A 166 19.24 -17.74 4.07
CA ILE A 166 18.16 -17.33 4.98
C ILE A 166 18.40 -17.77 6.42
N SER A 167 18.95 -18.98 6.62
CA SER A 167 19.32 -19.50 7.93
C SER A 167 20.41 -18.62 8.57
N ARG A 168 21.43 -18.23 7.80
CA ARG A 168 22.54 -17.39 8.29
C ARG A 168 22.08 -15.97 8.64
N ILE A 169 21.25 -15.36 7.80
CA ILE A 169 20.73 -14.00 8.03
C ILE A 169 19.76 -13.98 9.21
N GLY A 170 18.84 -14.96 9.30
CA GLY A 170 17.91 -15.09 10.42
C GLY A 170 18.59 -15.29 11.78
N ALA A 171 19.83 -15.82 11.81
CA ALA A 171 20.61 -16.03 13.02
C ALA A 171 21.39 -14.79 13.49
N LEU A 172 21.36 -13.65 12.78
CA LEU A 172 22.02 -12.42 13.21
C LEU A 172 21.28 -11.79 14.40
N ASP A 173 22.01 -11.39 15.43
CA ASP A 173 21.42 -10.90 16.70
C ASP A 173 20.48 -9.70 16.52
N TYR A 174 20.72 -8.87 15.51
CA TYR A 174 19.97 -7.66 15.19
C TYR A 174 18.89 -7.88 14.11
N VAL A 175 18.69 -9.13 13.64
CA VAL A 175 17.66 -9.48 12.66
C VAL A 175 16.43 -10.06 13.38
N ASP A 176 15.27 -9.58 13.00
CA ASP A 176 13.99 -10.17 13.37
C ASP A 176 13.67 -11.32 12.40
N ALA A 177 13.99 -12.54 12.81
CA ALA A 177 13.78 -13.72 11.99
C ALA A 177 12.30 -14.01 11.67
N ALA A 178 11.34 -13.47 12.44
CA ALA A 178 9.93 -13.58 12.15
C ALA A 178 9.50 -12.67 10.96
N ASN A 179 10.33 -11.70 10.61
CA ASN A 179 10.15 -10.77 9.51
C ASN A 179 11.30 -10.87 8.50
N LEU A 180 11.56 -12.10 8.03
CA LEU A 180 12.49 -12.37 6.96
C LEU A 180 11.74 -12.50 5.63
N TYR A 181 12.17 -11.73 4.64
CA TYR A 181 11.57 -11.62 3.32
C TYR A 181 12.53 -12.09 2.23
N LEU A 182 11.99 -12.67 1.17
CA LEU A 182 12.74 -12.94 -0.05
C LEU A 182 12.38 -11.91 -1.12
N MET A 183 13.38 -11.43 -1.83
CA MET A 183 13.20 -10.58 -3.01
C MET A 183 14.09 -11.10 -4.13
N GLY A 184 13.53 -11.32 -5.33
CA GLY A 184 14.34 -11.87 -6.42
C GLY A 184 13.95 -11.33 -7.78
N THR A 185 14.94 -11.22 -8.68
CA THR A 185 14.77 -10.79 -10.07
C THR A 185 14.97 -11.97 -11.03
N SER A 186 14.13 -12.09 -12.07
CA SER A 186 14.29 -13.07 -13.14
C SER A 186 14.48 -14.51 -12.59
N GLN A 187 15.61 -15.19 -12.85
CA GLN A 187 15.92 -16.51 -12.28
C GLN A 187 15.93 -16.47 -10.74
N GLY A 188 16.52 -15.45 -10.12
CA GLY A 188 16.47 -15.27 -8.66
C GLY A 188 15.05 -15.10 -8.13
N GLY A 189 14.12 -14.56 -8.93
CA GLY A 189 12.68 -14.52 -8.62
C GLY A 189 12.06 -15.93 -8.60
N MET A 190 12.42 -16.79 -9.55
CA MET A 190 12.00 -18.19 -9.53
C MET A 190 12.58 -18.96 -8.34
N VAL A 191 13.87 -18.79 -8.05
CA VAL A 191 14.54 -19.41 -6.90
C VAL A 191 13.92 -18.94 -5.58
N SER A 192 13.63 -17.63 -5.45
CA SER A 192 12.94 -17.08 -4.27
C SER A 192 11.55 -17.68 -4.08
N ALA A 193 10.80 -17.89 -5.18
CA ALA A 193 9.49 -18.52 -5.15
C ALA A 193 9.56 -20.00 -4.70
N MET A 194 10.57 -20.73 -5.16
CA MET A 194 10.82 -22.12 -4.77
C MET A 194 11.22 -22.22 -3.30
N THR A 195 12.18 -21.41 -2.86
CA THR A 195 12.63 -21.38 -1.46
C THR A 195 11.51 -20.99 -0.50
N ALA A 196 10.65 -20.03 -0.86
CA ALA A 196 9.48 -19.70 -0.05
C ALA A 196 8.52 -20.89 0.09
N ALA A 197 8.35 -21.71 -0.95
CA ALA A 197 7.50 -22.88 -0.93
C ALA A 197 8.05 -24.01 -0.03
N ASP A 198 9.37 -24.12 0.09
CA ASP A 198 10.02 -25.12 0.96
C ASP A 198 10.20 -24.61 2.41
N HIS A 199 10.25 -23.29 2.61
CA HIS A 199 10.49 -22.66 3.91
C HIS A 199 9.35 -21.71 4.34
N PRO A 200 8.06 -22.14 4.29
CA PRO A 200 6.92 -21.25 4.54
C PRO A 200 6.85 -20.71 5.98
N ALA A 201 7.51 -21.38 6.93
CA ALA A 201 7.59 -20.92 8.32
C ALA A 201 8.70 -19.87 8.56
N GLU A 202 9.71 -19.84 7.71
CA GLU A 202 10.87 -18.96 7.83
C GLU A 202 10.73 -17.72 6.95
N VAL A 203 10.02 -17.83 5.83
CA VAL A 203 9.80 -16.74 4.87
C VAL A 203 8.45 -16.07 5.13
N ARG A 204 8.49 -14.82 5.57
CA ARG A 204 7.29 -14.05 5.90
C ARG A 204 6.50 -13.61 4.68
N ALA A 205 7.18 -13.15 3.62
CA ALA A 205 6.60 -12.81 2.33
C ALA A 205 7.67 -12.82 1.23
N ALA A 206 7.25 -12.91 -0.04
CA ALA A 206 8.14 -12.90 -1.20
C ALA A 206 7.80 -11.78 -2.18
N VAL A 207 8.84 -11.12 -2.73
CA VAL A 207 8.75 -10.09 -3.77
C VAL A 207 9.44 -10.61 -5.03
N LEU A 208 8.68 -10.86 -6.07
CA LEU A 208 9.13 -11.50 -7.31
C LEU A 208 9.10 -10.49 -8.46
N LEU A 209 10.28 -10.05 -8.89
CA LEU A 209 10.42 -9.08 -9.97
C LEU A 209 10.68 -9.81 -11.29
N TYR A 210 9.76 -9.69 -12.23
CA TYR A 210 9.81 -10.38 -13.54
C TYR A 210 10.37 -11.80 -13.43
N PRO A 211 9.77 -12.66 -12.54
CA PRO A 211 10.32 -13.98 -12.22
C PRO A 211 10.36 -14.87 -13.45
N ALA A 212 11.50 -15.56 -13.66
CA ALA A 212 11.72 -16.39 -14.85
C ALA A 212 11.05 -17.79 -14.72
N LEU A 213 9.74 -17.81 -14.49
CA LEU A 213 8.95 -19.04 -14.34
C LEU A 213 8.84 -19.88 -15.63
N CYS A 214 9.34 -19.34 -16.75
CA CYS A 214 9.43 -20.03 -18.05
C CYS A 214 10.61 -20.99 -18.16
N ILE A 215 11.55 -21.04 -17.20
CA ILE A 215 12.82 -21.80 -17.33
C ILE A 215 12.58 -23.29 -17.65
N ALA A 216 11.59 -23.91 -16.99
CA ALA A 216 11.27 -25.32 -17.24
C ALA A 216 10.66 -25.56 -18.64
N ASP A 217 9.81 -24.64 -19.10
CA ASP A 217 9.21 -24.73 -20.43
C ASP A 217 10.25 -24.48 -21.53
N ASN A 218 11.15 -23.51 -21.31
CA ASN A 218 12.26 -23.24 -22.22
C ASN A 218 13.19 -24.45 -22.38
N ALA A 219 13.52 -25.15 -21.29
CA ALA A 219 14.35 -26.35 -21.36
C ALA A 219 13.68 -27.47 -22.21
N LYS A 220 12.37 -27.68 -22.02
CA LYS A 220 11.59 -28.64 -22.81
C LYS A 220 11.51 -28.23 -24.28
N GLU A 221 11.33 -26.95 -24.59
CA GLU A 221 11.31 -26.45 -25.96
C GLU A 221 12.65 -26.56 -26.64
N TRP A 222 13.76 -26.25 -25.97
CA TRP A 222 15.10 -26.26 -26.56
C TRP A 222 15.62 -27.68 -26.85
N PHE A 223 15.35 -28.63 -25.99
CA PHE A 223 15.96 -29.95 -26.07
C PHE A 223 14.96 -31.08 -26.41
N GLY A 224 13.66 -30.86 -26.32
CA GLY A 224 12.60 -31.81 -26.65
C GLY A 224 12.50 -33.04 -25.71
N SER A 225 13.63 -33.54 -25.19
CA SER A 225 13.69 -34.63 -24.21
C SER A 225 14.97 -34.54 -23.37
N LYS A 226 15.03 -35.29 -22.27
CA LYS A 226 16.25 -35.36 -21.43
C LYS A 226 17.46 -35.89 -22.21
N ASP A 227 17.27 -36.80 -23.15
CA ASP A 227 18.34 -37.35 -23.97
C ASP A 227 18.90 -36.30 -24.98
N GLY A 228 18.10 -35.30 -25.30
CA GLY A 228 18.52 -34.18 -26.17
C GLY A 228 19.40 -33.13 -25.46
N ILE A 229 19.54 -33.19 -24.13
CA ILE A 229 20.36 -32.25 -23.38
C ILE A 229 21.86 -32.58 -23.60
N PRO A 230 22.68 -31.62 -24.11
CA PRO A 230 24.12 -31.81 -24.25
C PRO A 230 24.82 -31.83 -22.90
N ASP A 231 26.07 -32.33 -22.83
CA ASP A 231 26.86 -32.27 -21.60
C ASP A 231 27.09 -30.84 -21.12
N THR A 232 27.25 -29.90 -22.06
CA THR A 232 27.34 -28.46 -21.77
C THR A 232 26.55 -27.67 -22.79
N TYR A 233 25.98 -26.54 -22.34
CA TYR A 233 25.23 -25.59 -23.17
C TYR A 233 25.63 -24.18 -22.87
N ASN A 234 25.94 -23.38 -23.90
CA ASN A 234 26.25 -21.96 -23.70
C ASN A 234 24.97 -21.11 -23.78
N LEU A 235 24.57 -20.56 -22.63
CA LEU A 235 23.44 -19.63 -22.53
C LEU A 235 23.97 -18.23 -22.25
N TRP A 236 23.83 -17.33 -23.21
CA TRP A 236 24.24 -15.91 -23.12
C TRP A 236 25.69 -15.70 -22.62
N GLY A 237 26.60 -16.55 -23.03
CA GLY A 237 28.03 -16.46 -22.66
C GLY A 237 28.40 -17.26 -21.41
N VAL A 238 27.46 -17.79 -20.66
CA VAL A 238 27.70 -18.69 -19.52
C VAL A 238 27.62 -20.14 -19.98
N THR A 239 28.65 -20.94 -19.71
CA THR A 239 28.65 -22.39 -20.03
C THR A 239 28.02 -23.14 -18.86
N LEU A 240 26.85 -23.70 -19.11
CA LEU A 240 26.09 -24.52 -18.17
C LEU A 240 26.34 -25.99 -18.39
N GLY A 241 26.32 -26.79 -17.33
CA GLY A 241 26.32 -28.23 -17.42
C GLY A 241 24.92 -28.83 -17.65
N ARG A 242 24.87 -30.10 -18.06
CA ARG A 242 23.63 -30.87 -18.22
C ARG A 242 22.72 -30.81 -16.98
N ALA A 243 23.31 -30.79 -15.79
CA ALA A 243 22.60 -30.75 -14.50
C ALA A 243 21.66 -29.55 -14.34
N TYR A 244 21.95 -28.43 -15.03
CA TYR A 244 21.07 -27.27 -15.03
C TYR A 244 19.67 -27.59 -15.58
N PHE A 245 19.60 -28.41 -16.64
CA PHE A 245 18.39 -28.65 -17.42
C PHE A 245 17.66 -29.95 -17.05
N GLU A 246 18.38 -30.98 -16.59
CA GLU A 246 17.86 -32.32 -16.50
C GLU A 246 16.63 -32.46 -15.59
N ARG A 247 16.65 -31.83 -14.41
CA ARG A 247 15.55 -31.85 -13.45
C ARG A 247 14.34 -31.01 -13.92
N LEU A 248 14.54 -30.01 -14.80
CA LEU A 248 13.49 -29.12 -15.31
C LEU A 248 12.43 -29.85 -16.15
N PHE A 249 12.79 -30.96 -16.77
CA PHE A 249 11.86 -31.76 -17.60
C PHE A 249 10.69 -32.34 -16.82
N ASP A 250 10.90 -32.70 -15.55
CA ASP A 250 9.87 -33.25 -14.67
C ASP A 250 9.35 -32.19 -13.68
N PHE A 251 9.80 -30.96 -13.79
CA PHE A 251 9.47 -29.92 -12.83
C PHE A 251 8.15 -29.24 -13.18
N ASP A 252 7.19 -29.30 -12.24
CA ASP A 252 5.95 -28.54 -12.30
C ASP A 252 6.13 -27.23 -11.52
N THR A 253 6.49 -26.17 -12.23
CA THR A 253 6.77 -24.85 -11.66
C THR A 253 5.60 -24.34 -10.81
N TYR A 254 4.38 -24.39 -11.34
CA TYR A 254 3.22 -23.79 -10.68
C TYR A 254 2.67 -24.63 -9.53
N GLY A 255 2.67 -25.96 -9.70
CA GLY A 255 2.36 -26.87 -8.60
C GLY A 255 3.37 -26.78 -7.46
N TYR A 256 4.64 -26.44 -7.78
CA TYR A 256 5.66 -26.26 -6.76
C TYR A 256 5.49 -24.96 -5.97
N ILE A 257 5.44 -23.81 -6.66
CA ILE A 257 5.39 -22.50 -6.01
C ILE A 257 4.07 -22.26 -5.26
N SER A 258 2.94 -22.85 -5.71
CA SER A 258 1.63 -22.73 -5.04
C SER A 258 1.57 -23.35 -3.65
N ARG A 259 2.58 -24.14 -3.25
CA ARG A 259 2.69 -24.65 -1.87
C ARG A 259 2.97 -23.54 -0.86
N TYR A 260 3.51 -22.40 -1.32
CA TYR A 260 3.65 -21.23 -0.45
C TYR A 260 2.31 -20.49 -0.31
N THR A 261 1.81 -20.43 0.93
CA THR A 261 0.53 -19.79 1.26
C THR A 261 0.70 -18.38 1.84
N GLY A 262 1.95 -17.95 2.10
CA GLY A 262 2.27 -16.60 2.54
C GLY A 262 2.06 -15.56 1.43
N PRO A 263 2.15 -14.27 1.77
CA PRO A 263 1.95 -13.17 0.82
C PRO A 263 3.03 -13.13 -0.26
N VAL A 264 2.62 -12.86 -1.51
CA VAL A 264 3.54 -12.72 -2.66
C VAL A 264 3.22 -11.45 -3.43
N LEU A 265 4.21 -10.58 -3.62
CA LEU A 265 4.13 -9.47 -4.57
C LEU A 265 4.85 -9.88 -5.87
N ILE A 266 4.15 -9.77 -7.00
CA ILE A 266 4.73 -9.98 -8.32
C ILE A 266 4.71 -8.66 -9.09
N VAL A 267 5.86 -8.25 -9.65
CA VAL A 267 5.94 -7.07 -10.52
C VAL A 267 6.53 -7.48 -11.86
N HIS A 268 5.84 -7.18 -12.98
CA HIS A 268 6.25 -7.61 -14.31
C HIS A 268 5.99 -6.53 -15.36
N GLY A 269 6.84 -6.44 -16.38
CA GLY A 269 6.64 -5.55 -17.52
C GLY A 269 5.81 -6.21 -18.63
N ASP A 270 4.84 -5.52 -19.24
CA ASP A 270 4.03 -6.08 -20.33
C ASP A 270 4.76 -6.19 -21.69
N GLN A 271 5.93 -5.55 -21.80
CA GLN A 271 6.81 -5.64 -22.98
C GLN A 271 8.09 -6.46 -22.68
N ASP A 272 8.04 -7.36 -21.70
CA ASP A 272 9.16 -8.23 -21.38
C ASP A 272 9.36 -9.26 -22.50
N GLY A 273 10.44 -9.09 -23.27
CA GLY A 273 10.81 -9.96 -24.39
C GLY A 273 11.60 -11.21 -23.99
N ILE A 274 11.94 -11.38 -22.71
CA ILE A 274 12.68 -12.53 -22.17
C ILE A 274 11.73 -13.47 -21.43
N VAL A 275 10.89 -12.93 -20.57
CA VAL A 275 9.86 -13.68 -19.84
C VAL A 275 8.51 -13.04 -20.14
N PRO A 276 7.66 -13.67 -20.95
CA PRO A 276 6.31 -13.18 -21.22
C PRO A 276 5.51 -12.93 -19.93
N VAL A 277 4.80 -11.81 -19.84
CA VAL A 277 3.99 -11.41 -18.66
C VAL A 277 2.98 -12.48 -18.26
N SER A 278 2.50 -13.31 -19.21
CA SER A 278 1.58 -14.42 -18.95
C SER A 278 2.08 -15.44 -17.93
N TYR A 279 3.38 -15.55 -17.74
CA TYR A 279 3.95 -16.38 -16.67
C TYR A 279 3.71 -15.80 -15.29
N ALA A 280 3.78 -14.47 -15.15
CA ALA A 280 3.45 -13.76 -13.92
C ALA A 280 1.94 -13.77 -13.63
N GLU A 281 1.10 -13.61 -14.67
CA GLU A 281 -0.36 -13.71 -14.57
C GLU A 281 -0.78 -15.10 -14.05
N ARG A 282 -0.23 -16.17 -14.66
CA ARG A 282 -0.48 -17.54 -14.21
C ARG A 282 0.04 -17.79 -12.79
N ALA A 283 1.16 -17.20 -12.39
CA ALA A 283 1.67 -17.32 -11.02
C ALA A 283 0.71 -16.66 -10.03
N ALA A 284 0.21 -15.47 -10.33
CA ALA A 284 -0.76 -14.78 -9.49
C ALA A 284 -2.06 -15.59 -9.29
N GLU A 285 -2.51 -16.31 -10.34
CA GLU A 285 -3.65 -17.23 -10.26
C GLU A 285 -3.34 -18.51 -9.45
N SER A 286 -2.07 -18.91 -9.38
CA SER A 286 -1.65 -20.15 -8.71
C SER A 286 -1.41 -19.99 -7.22
N TYR A 287 -1.04 -18.80 -6.76
CA TYR A 287 -0.85 -18.51 -5.34
C TYR A 287 -2.19 -18.25 -4.64
N ALA A 288 -2.30 -18.65 -3.39
CA ALA A 288 -3.45 -18.35 -2.56
C ALA A 288 -3.52 -16.86 -2.12
N ASN A 289 -2.36 -16.17 -2.08
CA ASN A 289 -2.23 -14.80 -1.60
C ASN A 289 -1.17 -14.04 -2.42
N ALA A 290 -1.51 -13.65 -3.64
CA ALA A 290 -0.62 -12.89 -4.51
C ALA A 290 -1.23 -11.56 -4.95
N GLU A 291 -0.36 -10.55 -5.06
CA GLU A 291 -0.62 -9.24 -5.65
C GLU A 291 0.26 -9.11 -6.92
N LEU A 292 -0.36 -8.83 -8.07
CA LEU A 292 0.35 -8.66 -9.34
C LEU A 292 0.25 -7.21 -9.81
N HIS A 293 1.40 -6.58 -10.03
CA HIS A 293 1.52 -5.29 -10.69
C HIS A 293 2.17 -5.44 -12.07
N VAL A 294 1.44 -5.06 -13.11
CA VAL A 294 1.94 -5.03 -14.49
C VAL A 294 2.34 -3.60 -14.84
N LEU A 295 3.60 -3.41 -15.24
CA LEU A 295 4.15 -2.12 -15.67
C LEU A 295 3.99 -1.94 -17.18
N PRO A 296 3.13 -1.01 -17.63
CA PRO A 296 2.91 -0.78 -19.06
C PRO A 296 4.16 -0.26 -19.76
N GLY A 297 4.57 -0.91 -20.85
CA GLY A 297 5.72 -0.56 -21.66
C GLY A 297 7.08 -0.97 -21.10
N ALA A 298 7.13 -1.55 -19.90
CA ALA A 298 8.37 -2.01 -19.28
C ALA A 298 8.81 -3.37 -19.87
N GLY A 299 10.12 -3.54 -20.04
CA GLY A 299 10.78 -4.77 -20.47
C GLY A 299 11.29 -5.62 -19.31
N HIS A 300 12.32 -6.44 -19.58
CA HIS A 300 12.98 -7.31 -18.59
C HIS A 300 13.96 -6.51 -17.73
N GLY A 301 13.43 -5.82 -16.71
CA GLY A 301 14.17 -4.95 -15.79
C GLY A 301 13.51 -3.58 -15.65
N PHE A 302 13.67 -2.96 -14.47
CA PHE A 302 13.00 -1.71 -14.14
C PHE A 302 14.03 -0.59 -13.92
N TYR A 303 13.78 0.57 -14.54
CA TYR A 303 14.67 1.73 -14.51
C TYR A 303 13.85 3.02 -14.36
N GLY A 304 14.47 4.08 -13.87
CA GLY A 304 13.82 5.40 -13.76
C GLY A 304 12.52 5.34 -12.97
N SER A 305 11.43 5.84 -13.53
CA SER A 305 10.12 5.87 -12.87
C SER A 305 9.56 4.49 -12.52
N ASP A 306 9.84 3.47 -13.33
CA ASP A 306 9.33 2.12 -13.08
C ASP A 306 10.09 1.42 -11.94
N PHE A 307 11.40 1.73 -11.79
CA PHE A 307 12.17 1.34 -10.62
C PHE A 307 11.60 1.98 -9.34
N GLU A 308 11.34 3.30 -9.34
CA GLU A 308 10.81 4.00 -8.16
C GLU A 308 9.40 3.51 -7.77
N LYS A 309 8.53 3.23 -8.75
CA LYS A 309 7.23 2.60 -8.50
C LYS A 309 7.39 1.21 -7.86
N THR A 310 8.29 0.38 -8.41
CA THR A 310 8.55 -0.96 -7.89
C THR A 310 9.07 -0.92 -6.46
N VAL A 311 9.97 0.02 -6.14
CA VAL A 311 10.43 0.25 -4.76
C VAL A 311 9.27 0.67 -3.86
N GLY A 312 8.42 1.59 -4.30
CA GLY A 312 7.23 2.03 -3.57
C GLY A 312 6.31 0.85 -3.24
N TRP A 313 5.88 0.08 -4.25
CA TRP A 313 5.04 -1.11 -4.04
C TRP A 313 5.70 -2.16 -3.14
N THR A 314 7.02 -2.35 -3.28
CA THR A 314 7.77 -3.27 -2.40
C THR A 314 7.70 -2.80 -0.95
N LEU A 315 7.93 -1.51 -0.67
CA LEU A 315 7.88 -0.96 0.69
C LEU A 315 6.47 -1.06 1.30
N ASP A 316 5.44 -0.71 0.52
CA ASP A 316 4.04 -0.79 0.95
C ASP A 316 3.64 -2.24 1.25
N PHE A 317 4.02 -3.16 0.37
CA PHE A 317 3.78 -4.59 0.54
C PHE A 317 4.50 -5.15 1.78
N LEU A 318 5.79 -4.87 1.97
CA LEU A 318 6.55 -5.36 3.11
C LEU A 318 6.01 -4.77 4.42
N ALA A 319 5.73 -3.47 4.46
CA ALA A 319 5.16 -2.81 5.64
C ALA A 319 3.82 -3.43 6.05
N SER A 320 2.95 -3.79 5.08
CA SER A 320 1.66 -4.44 5.34
C SER A 320 1.79 -5.90 5.82
N HIS A 321 2.95 -6.53 5.66
CA HIS A 321 3.21 -7.92 6.04
C HIS A 321 4.30 -8.09 7.10
N THR A 322 4.82 -6.97 7.67
CA THR A 322 5.71 -7.03 8.82
C THR A 322 4.90 -7.46 10.04
N GLY A 323 5.14 -8.69 10.53
CA GLY A 323 4.50 -9.21 11.74
C GLY A 323 5.38 -8.94 12.95
N SER A 324 4.86 -8.30 13.98
CA SER A 324 5.29 -8.64 15.34
C SER A 324 4.65 -10.00 15.68
N GLU A 325 5.28 -10.84 16.57
CA GLU A 325 4.54 -11.93 17.20
C GLU A 325 3.16 -11.39 17.60
N ALA A 326 2.09 -12.13 17.27
CA ALA A 326 0.71 -11.67 17.41
C ALA A 326 0.44 -11.10 18.83
N GLN A 327 0.83 -9.86 19.01
CA GLN A 327 0.14 -8.99 19.95
C GLN A 327 -1.28 -8.88 19.37
N PRO A 328 -2.32 -9.04 20.19
CA PRO A 328 -3.67 -8.82 19.71
C PRO A 328 -3.66 -7.47 18.99
N SER A 329 -4.09 -7.48 17.73
CA SER A 329 -4.08 -6.32 16.84
C SER A 329 -4.50 -5.08 17.63
N THR A 330 -3.59 -4.11 17.75
CA THR A 330 -3.90 -2.84 18.42
C THR A 330 -4.81 -1.96 17.57
N ASP A 331 -4.99 -2.31 16.28
CA ASP A 331 -5.87 -1.62 15.33
C ASP A 331 -7.29 -2.20 15.28
N LEU A 332 -7.62 -3.09 16.23
CA LEU A 332 -8.97 -3.60 16.36
C LEU A 332 -9.92 -2.48 16.78
N LEU A 333 -10.94 -2.27 15.98
CA LEU A 333 -12.02 -1.34 16.29
C LEU A 333 -12.83 -1.86 17.48
N ASP A 334 -13.33 -0.93 18.27
CA ASP A 334 -14.39 -1.19 19.20
C ASP A 334 -15.71 -1.26 18.42
N THR A 335 -16.19 -2.48 18.19
CA THR A 335 -17.33 -2.74 17.31
C THR A 335 -18.68 -2.64 18.02
N GLU A 336 -18.68 -2.61 19.34
CA GLU A 336 -19.91 -2.43 20.12
C GLU A 336 -20.32 -0.96 20.12
N ILE A 337 -21.49 -0.66 19.53
CA ILE A 337 -22.02 0.70 19.50
C ILE A 337 -22.60 1.04 20.87
N GLN A 338 -21.77 1.67 21.71
CA GLN A 338 -22.09 2.02 23.08
C GLN A 338 -23.00 3.27 23.16
N PRO A 339 -23.91 3.36 24.13
CA PRO A 339 -24.58 4.62 24.45
C PRO A 339 -23.57 5.64 24.97
N ILE A 340 -23.84 6.93 24.71
CA ILE A 340 -23.03 8.00 25.29
C ILE A 340 -23.24 7.98 26.82
N PRO A 341 -22.18 7.81 27.64
CA PRO A 341 -22.31 7.83 29.09
C PRO A 341 -22.89 9.16 29.58
N ALA A 342 -23.74 9.15 30.58
CA ALA A 342 -24.45 10.34 31.07
C ALA A 342 -23.48 11.42 31.58
N ASP A 343 -22.35 11.02 32.14
CA ASP A 343 -21.31 11.92 32.63
C ASP A 343 -20.49 12.58 31.51
N TYR A 344 -20.44 11.99 30.30
CA TYR A 344 -19.86 12.65 29.11
C TYR A 344 -20.72 13.78 28.57
N GLN A 345 -21.99 13.79 28.91
CA GLN A 345 -22.90 14.87 28.53
C GLN A 345 -22.86 16.06 29.52
N GLN A 346 -22.12 15.93 30.61
CA GLN A 346 -21.87 17.00 31.57
C GLN A 346 -20.69 17.88 31.10
N GLN A 347 -20.56 19.04 31.70
CA GLN A 347 -19.48 19.97 31.39
C GLN A 347 -18.14 19.42 31.90
N ALA A 348 -17.17 19.27 31.03
CA ALA A 348 -15.80 18.87 31.37
C ALA A 348 -15.04 20.00 32.09
N SER A 349 -13.99 19.65 32.84
CA SER A 349 -13.10 20.64 33.47
C SER A 349 -12.13 21.25 32.44
N GLN A 350 -11.68 20.42 31.47
CA GLN A 350 -10.87 20.85 30.32
C GLN A 350 -11.78 21.01 29.10
N ARG A 351 -11.96 22.25 28.67
CA ARG A 351 -12.94 22.58 27.63
C ARG A 351 -12.29 23.17 26.41
N GLY A 352 -12.62 22.64 25.27
CA GLY A 352 -12.33 23.22 23.98
C GLY A 352 -13.19 24.47 23.68
N SER A 353 -12.96 25.07 22.55
CA SER A 353 -13.72 26.22 22.06
C SER A 353 -14.33 25.90 20.69
N VAL A 354 -15.47 26.56 20.39
CA VAL A 354 -16.07 26.53 19.06
C VAL A 354 -15.92 27.95 18.47
N VAL A 355 -15.30 28.02 17.30
CA VAL A 355 -15.07 29.26 16.57
C VAL A 355 -15.71 29.20 15.20
N ARG A 356 -15.98 30.37 14.60
CA ARG A 356 -16.46 30.49 13.23
C ARG A 356 -15.28 30.69 12.29
N LEU A 357 -15.22 29.92 11.21
CA LEU A 357 -14.31 30.09 10.08
C LEU A 357 -15.10 30.59 8.88
N ASP A 358 -14.85 31.82 8.43
CA ASP A 358 -15.39 32.32 7.18
C ASP A 358 -14.43 32.02 6.03
N TYR A 359 -14.97 31.61 4.89
CA TYR A 359 -14.21 31.30 3.67
C TYR A 359 -15.02 31.67 2.42
N THR A 360 -14.41 31.61 1.26
CA THR A 360 -15.10 31.82 -0.02
C THR A 360 -15.06 30.55 -0.85
N ALA A 361 -16.16 30.27 -1.55
CA ALA A 361 -16.26 29.14 -2.45
C ALA A 361 -16.90 29.58 -3.78
N THR A 362 -16.70 28.77 -4.82
CA THR A 362 -17.43 28.91 -6.06
C THR A 362 -18.73 28.14 -5.94
N SER A 363 -19.85 28.83 -6.06
CA SER A 363 -21.18 28.20 -6.07
C SER A 363 -21.31 27.27 -7.29
N TYR A 364 -21.63 26.01 -7.08
CA TYR A 364 -21.87 25.06 -8.16
C TYR A 364 -23.12 25.45 -9.01
N ALA A 365 -24.12 26.10 -8.37
CA ALA A 365 -25.35 26.50 -9.04
C ALA A 365 -25.18 27.73 -9.94
N THR A 366 -24.35 28.70 -9.54
CA THR A 366 -24.22 29.98 -10.26
C THR A 366 -22.86 30.20 -10.89
N GLY A 367 -21.83 29.43 -10.51
CA GLY A 367 -20.43 29.63 -10.91
C GLY A 367 -19.80 30.90 -10.33
N GLN A 368 -20.46 31.59 -9.42
CA GLN A 368 -19.98 32.82 -8.80
C GLN A 368 -19.32 32.55 -7.43
N THR A 369 -18.41 33.41 -7.04
CA THR A 369 -17.83 33.40 -5.69
C THR A 369 -18.88 33.77 -4.67
N THR A 370 -19.08 32.97 -3.63
CA THR A 370 -20.01 33.19 -2.53
C THR A 370 -19.27 33.08 -1.19
N GLY A 371 -19.72 33.88 -0.20
CA GLY A 371 -19.24 33.76 1.17
C GLY A 371 -19.84 32.52 1.83
N ARG A 372 -18.98 31.75 2.48
CA ARG A 372 -19.32 30.51 3.21
C ARG A 372 -18.76 30.61 4.63
N TYR A 373 -19.26 29.80 5.53
CA TYR A 373 -18.64 29.60 6.84
C TYR A 373 -18.79 28.15 7.32
N ALA A 374 -18.00 27.80 8.33
CA ALA A 374 -18.12 26.56 9.07
C ALA A 374 -17.85 26.83 10.54
N TYR A 375 -18.38 26.00 11.44
CA TYR A 375 -17.94 26.04 12.82
C TYR A 375 -16.83 25.03 13.03
N VAL A 376 -15.86 25.40 13.86
CA VAL A 376 -14.65 24.64 14.11
C VAL A 376 -14.50 24.46 15.62
N TYR A 377 -14.56 23.22 16.09
CA TYR A 377 -14.19 22.88 17.45
C TYR A 377 -12.68 22.73 17.54
N LEU A 378 -12.09 23.47 18.47
CA LEU A 378 -10.68 23.42 18.83
C LEU A 378 -10.56 22.80 20.24
N PRO A 379 -9.75 21.73 20.42
CA PRO A 379 -9.66 21.02 21.69
C PRO A 379 -8.99 21.87 22.78
N TYR A 380 -9.20 21.49 24.06
CA TYR A 380 -8.51 22.10 25.18
C TYR A 380 -6.99 22.12 24.97
N GLY A 381 -6.34 23.20 25.35
CA GLY A 381 -4.91 23.40 25.16
C GLY A 381 -4.49 23.85 23.76
N TYR A 382 -5.43 24.00 22.80
CA TYR A 382 -5.09 24.43 21.45
C TYR A 382 -4.28 25.73 21.44
N ASP A 383 -4.67 26.76 22.20
CA ASP A 383 -3.98 28.06 22.21
C ASP A 383 -2.67 28.06 23.01
N THR A 384 -2.47 27.10 23.90
CA THR A 384 -1.29 27.04 24.78
C THR A 384 -0.19 26.13 24.25
N ASP A 385 -0.54 25.02 23.60
CA ASP A 385 0.40 24.11 22.95
C ASP A 385 0.54 24.48 21.48
N THR A 386 1.39 25.43 21.17
CA THR A 386 1.58 25.98 19.82
C THR A 386 2.36 25.07 18.87
N GLN A 387 2.94 23.99 19.38
CA GLN A 387 3.71 23.03 18.56
C GLN A 387 2.85 21.85 18.11
N ARG A 388 1.79 21.55 18.83
CA ARG A 388 0.93 20.39 18.56
C ARG A 388 0.15 20.54 17.26
N ARG A 389 0.13 19.47 16.47
CA ARG A 389 -0.73 19.32 15.28
C ARG A 389 -1.92 18.41 15.60
N TYR A 390 -2.97 18.56 14.84
CA TYR A 390 -4.24 17.92 15.14
C TYR A 390 -4.80 17.20 13.91
N ASN A 391 -5.38 16.03 14.12
CA ASN A 391 -6.23 15.35 13.15
C ASN A 391 -7.51 16.18 12.95
N VAL A 392 -8.13 16.05 11.77
CA VAL A 392 -9.33 16.82 11.40
C VAL A 392 -10.47 15.91 11.01
N LEU A 393 -11.60 16.01 11.71
CA LEU A 393 -12.87 15.41 11.31
C LEU A 393 -13.75 16.49 10.65
N TYR A 394 -14.11 16.30 9.38
CA TYR A 394 -15.16 17.06 8.72
C TYR A 394 -16.49 16.33 8.94
N LEU A 395 -17.44 16.97 9.62
CA LEU A 395 -18.70 16.37 10.07
C LEU A 395 -19.89 17.09 9.44
N MET A 396 -20.57 16.41 8.52
CA MET A 396 -21.67 16.94 7.73
C MET A 396 -23.03 16.62 8.36
N HIS A 397 -23.91 17.62 8.45
CA HIS A 397 -25.28 17.50 8.95
C HIS A 397 -26.19 16.68 8.02
N GLY A 398 -27.32 16.23 8.54
CA GLY A 398 -28.41 15.62 7.78
C GLY A 398 -29.29 16.61 7.00
N GLY A 399 -30.30 16.10 6.30
CA GLY A 399 -31.27 16.93 5.61
C GLY A 399 -32.00 17.89 6.57
N GLY A 400 -32.13 19.18 6.19
CA GLY A 400 -32.74 20.23 7.00
C GLY A 400 -31.82 20.80 8.10
N GLY A 401 -30.58 20.31 8.23
CA GLY A 401 -29.57 20.85 9.15
C GLY A 401 -28.83 22.06 8.58
N SER A 402 -27.82 22.53 9.34
CA SER A 402 -26.95 23.64 8.99
C SER A 402 -25.59 23.47 9.67
N GLU A 403 -24.68 24.40 9.46
CA GLU A 403 -23.39 24.49 10.15
C GLU A 403 -23.55 24.47 11.69
N GLU A 404 -24.71 24.91 12.20
CA GLU A 404 -25.03 25.01 13.63
C GLU A 404 -25.49 23.68 14.23
N THR A 405 -25.86 22.69 13.43
CA THR A 405 -26.53 21.45 13.88
C THR A 405 -25.84 20.77 15.05
N TYR A 406 -24.51 20.71 15.04
CA TYR A 406 -23.75 19.99 16.07
C TYR A 406 -23.25 20.87 17.21
N PHE A 407 -22.87 22.12 16.93
CA PHE A 407 -22.26 22.99 17.92
C PHE A 407 -23.12 24.19 18.34
N GLY A 408 -24.22 24.49 17.63
CA GLY A 408 -25.12 25.60 17.96
C GLY A 408 -24.53 26.99 17.68
N GLY A 409 -23.29 27.06 17.16
CA GLY A 409 -22.62 28.33 16.88
C GLY A 409 -21.36 28.57 17.71
N ALA A 410 -20.66 29.67 17.38
CA ALA A 410 -19.42 30.04 18.06
C ALA A 410 -19.68 30.41 19.53
N GLY A 411 -18.86 29.87 20.43
CA GLY A 411 -18.95 30.08 21.87
C GLY A 411 -20.11 29.39 22.54
N GLN A 412 -20.92 28.60 21.81
CA GLN A 412 -22.05 27.88 22.39
C GLN A 412 -21.60 26.54 23.01
N GLU A 413 -22.39 26.07 23.99
CA GLU A 413 -22.24 24.73 24.58
C GLU A 413 -23.27 23.79 23.97
N SER A 414 -22.79 22.67 23.38
CA SER A 414 -23.62 21.63 22.79
C SER A 414 -23.34 20.27 23.40
N THR A 415 -24.20 19.30 23.14
CA THR A 415 -23.97 17.93 23.59
C THR A 415 -22.69 17.35 22.94
N LEU A 416 -22.50 17.52 21.65
CA LEU A 416 -21.30 17.01 20.97
C LEU A 416 -20.02 17.64 21.53
N LYS A 417 -20.04 18.96 21.81
CA LYS A 417 -18.88 19.63 22.41
C LYS A 417 -18.53 19.03 23.76
N ARG A 418 -19.53 18.85 24.66
CA ARG A 418 -19.29 18.24 25.97
C ARG A 418 -18.78 16.80 25.86
N VAL A 419 -19.32 16.01 24.94
CA VAL A 419 -18.86 14.66 24.67
C VAL A 419 -17.40 14.66 24.21
N ALA A 420 -17.04 15.48 23.23
CA ALA A 420 -15.66 15.60 22.74
C ALA A 420 -14.69 16.07 23.84
N ASP A 421 -15.08 17.09 24.63
CA ASP A 421 -14.28 17.59 25.75
C ASP A 421 -14.00 16.48 26.78
N ASN A 422 -15.03 15.72 27.20
CA ASN A 422 -14.88 14.63 28.16
C ASN A 422 -14.06 13.46 27.61
N MET A 423 -14.25 13.08 26.34
CA MET A 423 -13.45 12.03 25.70
C MET A 423 -11.96 12.39 25.65
N ILE A 424 -11.65 13.66 25.36
CA ILE A 424 -10.26 14.17 25.33
C ILE A 424 -9.68 14.26 26.74
N GLU A 425 -10.42 14.82 27.72
CA GLU A 425 -9.98 14.96 29.11
C GLU A 425 -9.65 13.61 29.75
N ARG A 426 -10.41 12.56 29.42
CA ARG A 426 -10.24 11.20 29.96
C ARG A 426 -9.22 10.37 29.17
N GLY A 427 -8.76 10.87 28.03
CA GLY A 427 -7.80 10.16 27.18
C GLY A 427 -8.42 9.06 26.33
N ASP A 428 -9.75 9.02 26.16
CA ASP A 428 -10.42 8.04 25.30
C ASP A 428 -10.12 8.28 23.81
N ILE A 429 -9.91 9.56 23.46
CA ILE A 429 -9.52 9.99 22.12
C ILE A 429 -8.37 10.98 22.18
N ARG A 430 -7.61 11.05 21.12
CA ARG A 430 -6.63 12.12 20.93
C ARG A 430 -7.34 13.45 20.66
N PRO A 431 -6.80 14.58 21.15
CA PRO A 431 -7.31 15.89 20.77
C PRO A 431 -7.33 16.06 19.25
N CYS A 432 -8.51 16.39 18.71
CA CYS A 432 -8.71 16.59 17.28
C CYS A 432 -9.53 17.85 17.01
N ILE A 433 -9.45 18.36 15.80
CA ILE A 433 -10.29 19.45 15.29
C ILE A 433 -11.53 18.83 14.65
N ILE A 434 -12.73 19.41 14.92
CA ILE A 434 -13.97 18.99 14.27
C ILE A 434 -14.53 20.19 13.51
N VAL A 435 -14.76 20.04 12.21
CA VAL A 435 -15.27 21.08 11.32
C VAL A 435 -16.69 20.74 10.89
N THR A 436 -17.65 21.61 11.12
CA THR A 436 -19.06 21.40 10.74
C THR A 436 -19.45 22.40 9.65
N PRO A 437 -19.34 22.03 8.37
CA PRO A 437 -19.81 22.82 7.24
C PRO A 437 -21.27 22.52 6.91
N SER A 438 -21.81 23.17 5.88
CA SER A 438 -23.08 22.81 5.25
C SER A 438 -22.90 22.57 3.76
N PHE A 439 -23.66 21.63 3.19
CA PHE A 439 -23.76 21.46 1.76
C PHE A 439 -24.79 22.42 1.12
N TYR A 440 -25.68 23.06 1.91
CA TYR A 440 -26.62 24.04 1.38
C TYR A 440 -25.94 25.35 0.98
N LEU A 441 -26.45 25.95 -0.10
CA LEU A 441 -25.99 27.29 -0.50
C LEU A 441 -26.71 28.37 0.31
N PRO A 442 -26.02 29.43 0.71
CA PRO A 442 -26.58 30.51 1.59
C PRO A 442 -27.81 31.20 0.98
N ASP A 443 -27.84 31.32 -0.34
CA ASP A 443 -28.86 32.11 -1.08
C ASP A 443 -30.03 31.25 -1.60
N ASP A 444 -29.98 29.92 -1.43
CA ASP A 444 -30.98 29.02 -2.01
C ASP A 444 -32.28 28.96 -1.19
N GLY A 445 -32.24 29.30 0.10
CA GLY A 445 -33.41 29.28 1.00
C GLY A 445 -34.15 27.93 1.04
N ASN A 446 -33.63 26.94 0.36
CA ASN A 446 -34.29 25.69 0.05
C ASN A 446 -33.54 24.47 0.66
N THR A 447 -33.96 24.14 1.87
CA THR A 447 -33.44 22.98 2.61
C THR A 447 -34.25 21.69 2.35
N SER A 448 -34.99 21.63 1.23
CA SER A 448 -35.79 20.43 0.89
C SER A 448 -34.90 19.24 0.52
N VAL A 449 -35.36 18.04 0.84
CA VAL A 449 -34.63 16.80 0.52
C VAL A 449 -34.36 16.63 -0.99
N SER A 450 -35.25 17.15 -1.85
CA SER A 450 -35.08 17.11 -3.31
C SER A 450 -33.88 17.94 -3.80
N ASN A 451 -33.59 19.07 -3.15
CA ASN A 451 -32.43 19.90 -3.47
C ASN A 451 -31.17 19.41 -2.77
N SER A 452 -31.30 18.68 -1.67
CA SER A 452 -30.17 18.07 -0.97
C SER A 452 -29.38 17.10 -1.84
N ALA A 453 -30.03 16.34 -2.73
CA ALA A 453 -29.38 15.34 -3.59
C ALA A 453 -28.36 15.99 -4.55
N GLU A 454 -28.64 17.17 -5.10
CA GLU A 454 -27.69 17.91 -5.93
C GLU A 454 -26.60 18.55 -5.08
N ALA A 455 -26.97 19.20 -3.98
CA ALA A 455 -26.04 19.86 -3.08
C ALA A 455 -24.96 18.92 -2.53
N VAL A 456 -25.35 17.71 -2.06
CA VAL A 456 -24.39 16.72 -1.54
C VAL A 456 -23.48 16.16 -2.63
N ARG A 457 -23.95 16.08 -3.88
CA ARG A 457 -23.14 15.62 -5.01
C ARG A 457 -22.06 16.64 -5.39
N GLU A 458 -22.37 17.91 -5.31
CA GLU A 458 -21.48 19.00 -5.72
C GLU A 458 -20.52 19.44 -4.60
N PHE A 459 -20.88 19.21 -3.33
CA PHE A 459 -20.09 19.62 -2.16
C PHE A 459 -18.63 19.14 -2.16
N PRO A 460 -18.24 17.94 -2.63
CA PRO A 460 -16.84 17.53 -2.68
C PRO A 460 -15.91 18.51 -3.42
N GLY A 461 -16.41 19.19 -4.43
CA GLY A 461 -15.68 20.23 -5.15
C GLY A 461 -15.39 21.45 -4.27
N GLU A 462 -16.37 21.92 -3.51
CA GLU A 462 -16.20 23.00 -2.52
C GLU A 462 -15.25 22.57 -1.38
N LEU A 463 -15.44 21.36 -0.87
CA LEU A 463 -14.61 20.79 0.19
C LEU A 463 -13.12 20.85 -0.15
N VAL A 464 -12.74 20.31 -1.32
CA VAL A 464 -11.33 20.19 -1.70
C VAL A 464 -10.73 21.54 -2.13
N ASN A 465 -11.49 22.36 -2.86
CA ASN A 465 -10.95 23.56 -3.48
C ASN A 465 -11.07 24.83 -2.59
N SER A 466 -11.90 24.81 -1.54
CA SER A 466 -12.19 25.98 -0.73
C SER A 466 -12.11 25.71 0.77
N LEU A 467 -12.94 24.82 1.31
CA LEU A 467 -13.04 24.60 2.76
C LEU A 467 -11.75 23.99 3.34
N MET A 468 -11.24 22.90 2.76
CA MET A 468 -9.99 22.27 3.23
C MET A 468 -8.81 23.24 3.21
N PRO A 469 -8.52 23.95 2.09
CA PRO A 469 -7.46 24.97 2.10
C PRO A 469 -7.66 26.04 3.18
N ALA A 470 -8.88 26.48 3.44
CA ALA A 470 -9.17 27.47 4.49
C ALA A 470 -8.88 26.92 5.89
N VAL A 471 -9.34 25.68 6.18
CA VAL A 471 -9.10 25.01 7.47
C VAL A 471 -7.61 24.77 7.67
N GLU A 472 -6.95 24.12 6.70
CA GLU A 472 -5.56 23.65 6.80
C GLU A 472 -4.54 24.82 6.79
N SER A 473 -4.89 25.99 6.25
CA SER A 473 -4.06 27.20 6.36
C SER A 473 -4.28 27.98 7.64
N THR A 474 -5.44 27.83 8.28
CA THR A 474 -5.81 28.58 9.48
C THR A 474 -5.43 27.86 10.76
N TYR A 475 -5.56 26.53 10.80
CA TYR A 475 -5.38 25.74 12.00
C TYR A 475 -4.15 24.82 11.90
N ARG A 476 -3.62 24.42 13.07
CA ARG A 476 -2.47 23.53 13.17
C ARG A 476 -2.86 22.09 12.91
N THR A 477 -2.98 21.74 11.66
CA THR A 477 -3.23 20.38 11.18
C THR A 477 -1.93 19.73 10.75
N TYR A 478 -1.99 18.48 10.30
CA TYR A 478 -0.84 17.78 9.76
C TYR A 478 -0.50 18.17 8.30
N ALA A 479 -1.32 18.96 7.62
CA ALA A 479 -0.95 19.51 6.32
C ALA A 479 0.16 20.53 6.46
N LEU A 480 1.27 20.33 5.76
CA LEU A 480 2.40 21.26 5.76
C LEU A 480 2.13 22.48 4.88
N ASN A 481 1.26 22.33 3.90
CA ASN A 481 0.78 23.37 3.00
C ASN A 481 -0.56 22.97 2.37
N THR A 482 -1.21 23.90 1.69
CA THR A 482 -2.53 23.69 1.06
C THR A 482 -2.48 23.41 -0.44
N THR A 483 -1.31 23.02 -0.96
CA THR A 483 -1.22 22.50 -2.32
C THR A 483 -1.90 21.13 -2.41
N THR A 484 -2.29 20.72 -3.61
CA THR A 484 -2.86 19.40 -3.86
C THR A 484 -2.01 18.28 -3.25
N ASP A 485 -0.68 18.35 -3.43
CA ASP A 485 0.25 17.33 -2.91
C ASP A 485 0.37 17.39 -1.38
N GLY A 486 0.47 18.59 -0.78
CA GLY A 486 0.51 18.74 0.68
C GLY A 486 -0.75 18.23 1.37
N LEU A 487 -1.92 18.48 0.77
CA LEU A 487 -3.19 17.96 1.27
C LEU A 487 -3.30 16.44 1.11
N ARG A 488 -2.79 15.86 0.02
CA ARG A 488 -2.78 14.40 -0.19
C ARG A 488 -1.80 13.67 0.74
N GLN A 489 -0.62 14.24 0.98
CA GLN A 489 0.38 13.64 1.89
C GLN A 489 -0.13 13.50 3.32
N SER A 490 -0.95 14.46 3.80
CA SER A 490 -1.54 14.43 5.14
C SER A 490 -2.91 13.74 5.24
N ARG A 491 -3.34 12.97 4.22
CA ARG A 491 -4.67 12.34 4.13
C ARG A 491 -5.03 11.42 5.30
N ARG A 492 -4.03 10.74 5.91
CA ARG A 492 -4.23 9.83 7.06
C ARG A 492 -4.67 10.57 8.33
N HIS A 493 -4.53 11.88 8.37
CA HIS A 493 -4.94 12.75 9.45
C HIS A 493 -6.31 13.40 9.24
N ARG A 494 -7.08 12.92 8.22
CA ARG A 494 -8.42 13.43 7.93
C ARG A 494 -9.44 12.33 7.85
N ALA A 495 -10.60 12.64 8.45
CA ALA A 495 -11.81 11.84 8.34
C ALA A 495 -12.96 12.69 7.82
N PHE A 496 -13.87 12.08 7.06
CA PHE A 496 -15.14 12.70 6.68
C PHE A 496 -16.31 11.87 7.18
N SER A 497 -17.27 12.51 7.81
CA SER A 497 -18.45 11.88 8.40
C SER A 497 -19.71 12.65 8.11
N GLY A 498 -20.84 11.99 8.21
CA GLY A 498 -22.14 12.62 8.21
C GLY A 498 -23.29 11.65 8.35
N PHE A 499 -24.42 12.17 8.87
CA PHE A 499 -25.63 11.42 9.14
C PHE A 499 -26.70 11.68 8.07
N SER A 500 -27.50 10.67 7.69
CA SER A 500 -28.61 10.81 6.75
C SER A 500 -28.13 11.40 5.41
N MET A 501 -28.60 12.59 5.02
CA MET A 501 -28.07 13.29 3.84
C MET A 501 -26.58 13.61 3.96
N GLY A 502 -26.04 13.80 5.17
CA GLY A 502 -24.60 13.90 5.42
C GLY A 502 -23.87 12.58 5.13
N SER A 503 -24.51 11.43 5.34
CA SER A 503 -23.98 10.14 4.90
C SER A 503 -23.94 10.01 3.39
N VAL A 504 -25.00 10.43 2.70
CA VAL A 504 -25.01 10.52 1.22
C VAL A 504 -23.86 11.41 0.73
N CYS A 505 -23.64 12.57 1.40
CA CYS A 505 -22.50 13.44 1.14
C CYS A 505 -21.16 12.70 1.37
N THR A 506 -21.03 11.91 2.45
CA THR A 506 -19.84 11.13 2.76
C THR A 506 -19.50 10.15 1.62
N TRP A 507 -20.50 9.48 1.04
CA TRP A 507 -20.30 8.62 -0.13
C TRP A 507 -19.86 9.41 -1.37
N HIS A 508 -20.37 10.62 -1.59
CA HIS A 508 -19.89 11.48 -2.68
C HIS A 508 -18.47 11.97 -2.46
N VAL A 509 -18.09 12.30 -1.21
CA VAL A 509 -16.68 12.62 -0.87
C VAL A 509 -15.78 11.41 -1.10
N PHE A 510 -16.20 10.20 -0.71
CA PHE A 510 -15.47 8.97 -1.01
C PHE A 510 -15.24 8.79 -2.52
N THR A 511 -16.27 8.97 -3.34
CA THR A 511 -16.17 8.74 -4.78
C THR A 511 -15.40 9.82 -5.55
N SER A 512 -15.19 11.01 -4.97
CA SER A 512 -14.61 12.17 -5.66
C SER A 512 -13.34 12.73 -5.00
N ALA A 513 -13.13 12.48 -3.71
CA ALA A 513 -12.05 13.08 -2.92
C ALA A 513 -11.30 12.06 -2.04
N LEU A 514 -11.35 10.77 -2.37
CA LEU A 514 -10.67 9.69 -1.64
C LEU A 514 -9.16 9.98 -1.43
N ALA A 515 -8.52 10.60 -2.40
CA ALA A 515 -7.10 10.97 -2.34
C ALA A 515 -6.74 11.95 -1.21
N TYR A 516 -7.73 12.58 -0.58
CA TYR A 516 -7.52 13.58 0.47
C TYR A 516 -7.91 13.12 1.87
N PHE A 517 -8.55 11.95 1.99
CA PHE A 517 -9.05 11.39 3.23
C PHE A 517 -8.62 9.94 3.37
N HIS A 518 -8.50 9.47 4.60
CA HIS A 518 -8.27 8.05 4.88
C HIS A 518 -9.52 7.40 5.50
N ASP A 519 -10.13 8.03 6.49
CA ASP A 519 -11.28 7.47 7.18
C ASP A 519 -12.58 8.14 6.72
N PHE A 520 -13.59 7.32 6.41
CA PHE A 520 -14.93 7.76 6.04
C PHE A 520 -15.95 7.13 6.97
N VAL A 521 -16.85 7.93 7.49
CA VAL A 521 -17.83 7.53 8.50
C VAL A 521 -19.25 7.85 8.00
N PRO A 522 -19.80 7.06 7.06
CA PRO A 522 -21.18 7.23 6.63
C PRO A 522 -22.14 6.67 7.69
N LEU A 523 -23.05 7.52 8.19
CA LEU A 523 -23.98 7.23 9.26
C LEU A 523 -25.43 7.28 8.76
N SER A 524 -26.14 6.15 8.79
CA SER A 524 -27.57 6.03 8.44
C SER A 524 -27.95 6.68 7.11
N GLY A 525 -27.25 6.32 6.03
CA GLY A 525 -27.53 6.78 4.67
C GLY A 525 -26.65 6.07 3.64
N ASP A 526 -27.24 5.63 2.54
CA ASP A 526 -26.60 4.90 1.44
C ASP A 526 -26.03 5.84 0.36
N CYS A 527 -25.32 5.29 -0.61
CA CYS A 527 -24.76 6.02 -1.74
C CYS A 527 -25.82 6.32 -2.82
N TRP A 528 -26.01 7.60 -3.14
CA TRP A 528 -26.96 8.05 -4.16
C TRP A 528 -26.31 8.41 -5.50
N ALA A 529 -25.11 7.95 -5.75
CA ALA A 529 -24.39 8.29 -6.98
C ALA A 529 -25.02 7.73 -8.25
N ILE A 530 -25.67 6.54 -8.17
CA ILE A 530 -26.36 5.89 -9.28
C ILE A 530 -27.83 6.34 -9.36
N ALA A 531 -28.50 6.34 -8.21
CA ALA A 531 -29.90 6.74 -8.07
C ALA A 531 -30.17 7.14 -6.62
N THR A 532 -31.24 7.90 -6.38
CA THR A 532 -31.75 8.13 -5.02
C THR A 532 -32.06 6.76 -4.38
N GLN A 533 -31.52 6.51 -3.19
CA GLN A 533 -31.56 5.22 -2.52
C GLN A 533 -30.96 4.08 -3.38
N GLY A 534 -29.85 4.37 -4.05
CA GLY A 534 -29.17 3.44 -4.95
C GLY A 534 -28.72 2.16 -4.26
N GLY A 535 -28.35 2.24 -2.99
CA GLY A 535 -28.01 1.07 -2.18
C GLY A 535 -29.11 0.03 -2.07
N ARG A 536 -30.38 0.44 -2.12
CA ARG A 536 -31.54 -0.47 -2.13
C ARG A 536 -31.99 -0.85 -3.54
N SER A 537 -32.10 0.14 -4.43
CA SER A 537 -32.71 -0.06 -5.75
C SER A 537 -31.74 -0.69 -6.76
N HIS A 538 -30.43 -0.44 -6.59
CA HIS A 538 -29.35 -0.88 -7.48
C HIS A 538 -28.08 -1.22 -6.67
N PRO A 539 -28.14 -2.18 -5.71
CA PRO A 539 -27.06 -2.41 -4.77
C PRO A 539 -25.75 -2.85 -5.45
N GLU A 540 -25.80 -3.73 -6.45
CA GLU A 540 -24.63 -4.22 -7.17
C GLU A 540 -23.99 -3.10 -8.03
N GLU A 541 -24.80 -2.31 -8.74
CA GLU A 541 -24.31 -1.19 -9.54
C GLU A 541 -23.70 -0.10 -8.64
N THR A 542 -24.32 0.15 -7.49
CA THR A 542 -23.82 1.10 -6.49
C THR A 542 -22.49 0.63 -5.91
N ALA A 543 -22.37 -0.63 -5.53
CA ALA A 543 -21.13 -1.22 -5.03
C ALA A 543 -20.02 -1.18 -6.10
N GLN A 544 -20.34 -1.52 -7.35
CA GLN A 544 -19.39 -1.44 -8.46
C GLN A 544 -18.94 0.01 -8.72
N TYR A 545 -19.85 0.98 -8.68
CA TYR A 545 -19.49 2.39 -8.82
C TYR A 545 -18.51 2.87 -7.73
N LEU A 546 -18.71 2.43 -6.47
CA LEU A 546 -17.80 2.69 -5.37
C LEU A 546 -16.41 2.05 -5.60
N ALA A 547 -16.37 0.80 -6.06
CA ALA A 547 -15.13 0.10 -6.39
C ALA A 547 -14.38 0.78 -7.55
N ASP A 548 -15.09 1.16 -8.60
CA ASP A 548 -14.51 1.89 -9.74
C ASP A 548 -13.98 3.27 -9.33
N ALA A 549 -14.60 3.92 -8.34
CA ALA A 549 -14.15 5.21 -7.84
C ALA A 549 -12.79 5.14 -7.17
N ILE A 550 -12.46 4.03 -6.50
CA ILE A 550 -11.14 3.77 -5.92
C ILE A 550 -10.09 3.76 -7.02
N THR A 551 -10.32 2.95 -8.05
CA THR A 551 -9.40 2.82 -9.21
C THR A 551 -9.26 4.12 -9.99
N ARG A 552 -10.37 4.85 -10.26
CA ARG A 552 -10.33 6.14 -10.97
C ARG A 552 -9.49 7.19 -10.26
N GLN A 553 -9.39 7.13 -8.94
CA GLN A 553 -8.58 8.05 -8.14
C GLN A 553 -7.14 7.56 -7.91
N GLY A 554 -6.74 6.44 -8.54
CA GLY A 554 -5.42 5.85 -8.40
C GLY A 554 -5.14 5.25 -7.02
N MET A 555 -6.21 4.85 -6.30
CA MET A 555 -6.16 4.32 -4.96
C MET A 555 -6.39 2.80 -4.94
N THR A 556 -6.07 2.18 -3.82
CA THR A 556 -6.23 0.75 -3.55
C THR A 556 -7.12 0.51 -2.32
N SER A 557 -7.42 -0.74 -2.04
CA SER A 557 -8.15 -1.15 -0.82
C SER A 557 -7.43 -0.81 0.50
N ARG A 558 -6.14 -0.46 0.44
CA ARG A 558 -5.32 -0.08 1.62
C ARG A 558 -5.29 1.42 1.89
N ASP A 559 -5.91 2.20 1.02
CA ASP A 559 -5.84 3.65 1.09
C ASP A 559 -6.98 4.28 1.87
N PHE A 560 -7.91 3.50 2.40
CA PHE A 560 -9.05 4.03 3.14
C PHE A 560 -9.59 3.03 4.16
N TYR A 561 -10.40 3.55 5.09
CA TYR A 561 -11.24 2.75 5.96
C TYR A 561 -12.66 3.33 6.07
N LEU A 562 -13.67 2.46 5.93
CA LEU A 562 -15.09 2.80 6.02
C LEU A 562 -15.65 2.37 7.38
N HIS A 563 -16.10 3.31 8.20
CA HIS A 563 -16.80 3.07 9.47
C HIS A 563 -18.30 3.28 9.27
N ILE A 564 -18.99 2.28 8.78
CA ILE A 564 -20.41 2.36 8.40
C ILE A 564 -21.27 1.99 9.62
N MET A 565 -22.21 2.86 10.03
CA MET A 565 -23.11 2.56 11.15
C MET A 565 -24.53 2.99 10.86
N THR A 566 -25.50 2.22 11.42
CA THR A 566 -26.94 2.53 11.40
C THR A 566 -27.66 1.82 12.56
N GLY A 567 -28.96 2.01 12.69
CA GLY A 567 -29.79 1.29 13.64
C GLY A 567 -30.70 0.25 12.96
N SER A 568 -31.11 -0.79 13.70
CA SER A 568 -31.99 -1.83 13.16
C SER A 568 -33.38 -1.33 12.80
N ASP A 569 -33.86 -0.30 13.48
CA ASP A 569 -35.16 0.35 13.23
C ASP A 569 -35.03 1.67 12.44
N ASP A 570 -33.83 1.92 11.89
CA ASP A 570 -33.54 3.09 11.07
C ASP A 570 -34.07 2.91 9.64
N ILE A 571 -34.66 3.97 9.08
CA ILE A 571 -35.18 3.95 7.70
C ILE A 571 -34.09 3.67 6.66
N ALA A 572 -32.81 3.96 6.96
CA ALA A 572 -31.67 3.76 6.08
C ALA A 572 -31.08 2.35 6.17
N GLU A 573 -31.43 1.56 7.18
CA GLU A 573 -30.85 0.22 7.42
C GLU A 573 -31.02 -0.69 6.19
N PRO A 574 -32.22 -0.85 5.59
CA PRO A 574 -32.38 -1.78 4.45
C PRO A 574 -31.53 -1.38 3.23
N MET A 575 -31.29 -0.07 3.04
CA MET A 575 -30.47 0.43 1.94
C MET A 575 -28.99 0.18 2.18
N LEU A 576 -28.50 0.49 3.39
CA LEU A 576 -27.11 0.26 3.78
C LEU A 576 -26.77 -1.23 3.81
N THR A 577 -27.66 -2.07 4.35
CA THR A 577 -27.47 -3.53 4.38
C THR A 577 -27.39 -4.10 2.97
N ALA A 578 -28.27 -3.71 2.05
CA ALA A 578 -28.20 -4.17 0.67
C ALA A 578 -26.90 -3.71 -0.03
N GLN A 579 -26.52 -2.44 0.13
CA GLN A 579 -25.28 -1.89 -0.42
C GLN A 579 -24.04 -2.60 0.13
N THR A 580 -23.95 -2.77 1.45
CA THR A 580 -22.77 -3.39 2.09
C THR A 580 -22.67 -4.88 1.75
N ASN A 581 -23.79 -5.58 1.58
CA ASN A 581 -23.79 -6.98 1.12
C ASN A 581 -23.28 -7.09 -0.33
N ALA A 582 -23.64 -6.17 -1.21
CA ALA A 582 -23.09 -6.11 -2.56
C ALA A 582 -21.58 -5.75 -2.56
N MET A 583 -21.16 -4.79 -1.72
CA MET A 583 -19.73 -4.43 -1.56
C MET A 583 -18.90 -5.63 -1.10
N ARG A 584 -19.40 -6.50 -0.22
CA ARG A 584 -18.70 -7.72 0.26
C ARG A 584 -18.37 -8.72 -0.87
N GLN A 585 -19.01 -8.60 -2.03
CA GLN A 585 -18.76 -9.46 -3.19
C GLN A 585 -17.60 -8.93 -4.08
N LEU A 586 -17.08 -7.75 -3.78
CA LEU A 586 -16.06 -7.08 -4.59
C LEU A 586 -14.71 -7.09 -3.86
N PRO A 587 -13.60 -7.39 -4.57
CA PRO A 587 -12.27 -7.52 -3.95
C PRO A 587 -11.71 -6.20 -3.38
N GLN A 588 -12.30 -5.06 -3.75
CA GLN A 588 -11.91 -3.76 -3.23
C GLN A 588 -12.33 -3.54 -1.77
N PHE A 589 -13.27 -4.35 -1.25
CA PHE A 589 -13.82 -4.18 0.08
C PHE A 589 -13.62 -5.43 0.93
N THR A 590 -12.86 -5.31 2.00
CA THR A 590 -12.68 -6.36 3.00
C THR A 590 -13.29 -5.90 4.32
N PHE A 591 -14.40 -6.50 4.72
CA PHE A 591 -15.09 -6.17 5.96
C PHE A 591 -14.45 -6.89 7.14
N SER A 592 -13.67 -6.17 7.91
CA SER A 592 -13.02 -6.62 9.14
C SER A 592 -12.95 -5.46 10.13
N PRO A 593 -13.19 -5.69 11.43
CA PRO A 593 -12.97 -4.67 12.46
C PRO A 593 -11.48 -4.38 12.70
N ASP A 594 -10.59 -5.18 12.17
CA ASP A 594 -9.16 -4.97 12.24
C ASP A 594 -8.70 -4.18 10.99
N LYS A 595 -8.24 -2.95 11.20
CA LYS A 595 -7.76 -2.06 10.13
C LYS A 595 -6.54 -2.59 9.37
N GLN A 596 -5.81 -3.56 9.95
CA GLN A 596 -4.68 -4.21 9.28
C GLN A 596 -5.13 -5.24 8.24
N THR A 597 -6.28 -5.88 8.48
CA THR A 597 -6.80 -6.96 7.63
C THR A 597 -8.02 -6.56 6.80
N GLY A 598 -8.60 -5.39 7.04
CA GLY A 598 -9.77 -4.91 6.33
C GLY A 598 -9.77 -3.40 6.10
N ASN A 599 -10.74 -2.94 5.31
CA ASN A 599 -10.94 -1.54 4.97
C ASN A 599 -12.39 -1.07 5.13
N ALA A 600 -13.23 -1.89 5.73
CA ALA A 600 -14.61 -1.54 6.03
C ALA A 600 -15.11 -2.26 7.29
N TYR A 601 -15.94 -1.57 8.05
CA TYR A 601 -16.72 -2.12 9.16
C TYR A 601 -18.17 -1.66 8.99
N TYR A 602 -19.12 -2.56 9.23
CA TYR A 602 -20.55 -2.24 9.25
C TYR A 602 -21.17 -2.67 10.56
N GLY A 603 -21.61 -1.70 11.36
CA GLY A 603 -22.27 -1.88 12.64
C GLY A 603 -23.76 -1.49 12.58
N VAL A 604 -24.61 -2.33 13.16
CA VAL A 604 -26.06 -2.06 13.31
C VAL A 604 -26.39 -2.06 14.79
N LEU A 605 -26.89 -0.93 15.28
CA LEU A 605 -27.33 -0.80 16.66
C LEU A 605 -28.77 -1.34 16.81
N ASP A 606 -28.97 -2.33 17.66
CA ASP A 606 -30.30 -2.87 17.94
C ASP A 606 -31.23 -1.80 18.53
N GLY A 607 -32.45 -1.66 17.97
CA GLY A 607 -33.43 -0.65 18.34
C GLY A 607 -33.07 0.80 17.97
N GLY A 608 -31.95 1.03 17.27
CA GLY A 608 -31.57 2.37 16.81
C GLY A 608 -32.52 2.88 15.73
N VAL A 609 -32.96 4.15 15.86
CA VAL A 609 -33.87 4.81 14.92
C VAL A 609 -33.24 6.06 14.29
N HIS A 610 -33.81 6.57 13.19
CA HIS A 610 -33.32 7.71 12.42
C HIS A 610 -33.56 9.04 13.12
N THR A 611 -32.75 9.33 14.16
CA THR A 611 -32.84 10.57 14.93
C THR A 611 -31.48 11.16 15.29
N PHE A 612 -31.47 12.46 15.61
CA PHE A 612 -30.26 13.17 16.00
C PHE A 612 -29.58 12.59 17.27
N SER A 613 -30.34 12.01 18.20
CA SER A 613 -29.76 11.39 19.40
C SER A 613 -28.93 10.15 19.06
N TYR A 614 -29.36 9.35 18.09
CA TYR A 614 -28.60 8.20 17.60
C TYR A 614 -27.43 8.64 16.71
N ASP A 615 -27.60 9.72 15.91
CA ASP A 615 -26.49 10.34 15.19
C ASP A 615 -25.33 10.68 16.15
N LEU A 616 -25.61 11.40 17.25
CA LEU A 616 -24.61 11.72 18.26
C LEU A 616 -23.96 10.46 18.87
N GLN A 617 -24.74 9.39 19.06
CA GLN A 617 -24.22 8.11 19.55
C GLN A 617 -23.27 7.45 18.53
N TYR A 618 -23.61 7.47 17.25
CA TYR A 618 -22.73 6.95 16.20
C TYR A 618 -21.44 7.78 16.09
N ILE A 619 -21.52 9.10 16.17
CA ILE A 619 -20.35 10.00 16.19
C ILE A 619 -19.45 9.70 17.40
N TYR A 620 -20.02 9.50 18.59
CA TYR A 620 -19.28 9.12 19.79
C TYR A 620 -18.48 7.82 19.55
N ASN A 621 -19.12 6.79 18.98
CA ASN A 621 -18.45 5.52 18.70
C ASN A 621 -17.44 5.62 17.55
N ALA A 622 -17.70 6.45 16.54
CA ALA A 622 -16.73 6.72 15.48
C ALA A 622 -15.46 7.37 16.05
N LEU A 623 -15.61 8.41 16.88
CA LEU A 623 -14.48 9.11 17.50
C LEU A 623 -13.56 8.17 18.30
N ARG A 624 -14.13 7.16 19.02
CA ARG A 624 -13.37 6.13 19.75
C ARG A 624 -12.47 5.29 18.84
N ASN A 625 -12.79 5.19 17.57
CA ASN A 625 -12.12 4.36 16.58
C ASN A 625 -11.25 5.15 15.57
N LEU A 626 -11.54 6.45 15.39
CA LEU A 626 -10.72 7.31 14.55
C LEU A 626 -9.37 7.57 15.22
N TRP A 627 -8.29 7.30 14.50
CA TRP A 627 -6.89 7.55 14.93
C TRP A 627 -6.49 6.88 16.26
N LYS A 628 -7.19 5.82 16.70
CA LYS A 628 -7.03 5.15 18.00
C LYS A 628 -5.57 4.75 18.28
N ASN A 629 -4.86 4.25 17.28
CA ASN A 629 -3.50 3.73 17.40
C ASN A 629 -2.48 4.47 16.54
N GLN A 630 -2.84 5.64 16.01
CA GLN A 630 -1.91 6.48 15.29
C GLN A 630 -0.82 6.95 16.25
N GLN A 631 0.45 6.65 15.97
CA GLN A 631 1.56 7.12 16.80
C GLN A 631 1.61 8.65 16.76
N GLU A 632 2.00 9.29 17.86
CA GLU A 632 2.35 10.72 17.81
C GLU A 632 3.60 10.83 16.93
N GLU A 633 3.47 11.40 15.76
CA GLU A 633 4.62 11.90 15.01
C GLU A 633 5.26 12.96 15.90
N ASP A 634 6.48 12.68 16.37
CA ASP A 634 7.22 13.58 17.24
C ASP A 634 7.36 14.93 16.51
N ASN A 635 6.69 15.98 17.02
CA ASN A 635 6.72 17.35 16.49
C ASN A 635 8.12 18.00 16.55
N THR A 636 9.18 17.22 16.79
CA THR A 636 10.56 17.69 17.02
C THR A 636 11.43 17.71 15.76
N THR A 637 10.95 17.30 14.60
CA THR A 637 11.71 17.55 13.35
C THR A 637 11.55 19.00 12.93
N GLY A 638 12.37 19.87 13.54
CA GLY A 638 12.46 21.28 13.22
C GLY A 638 12.85 21.51 11.77
N ILE A 639 11.88 21.86 10.95
CA ILE A 639 12.15 22.57 9.70
C ILE A 639 12.45 24.01 10.09
N ARG A 640 13.75 24.39 10.10
CA ARG A 640 14.15 25.80 10.18
C ARG A 640 13.54 26.54 8.98
N PRO A 641 12.92 27.72 9.17
CA PRO A 641 12.52 28.55 8.04
C PRO A 641 13.79 28.92 7.26
N VAL A 642 13.77 28.67 5.97
CA VAL A 642 14.76 29.24 5.05
C VAL A 642 14.43 30.74 5.02
N THR A 643 15.21 31.53 5.72
CA THR A 643 15.27 32.98 5.54
C THR A 643 15.81 33.24 4.13
N MET A 644 15.06 34.04 3.35
CA MET A 644 15.43 34.57 2.05
C MET A 644 16.81 35.24 2.06
#